data_74f385796296719ba83055f0bd0ddc75
#
_entry.id   74f385796296719ba83055f0bd0ddc75
#
_cell.length_a   1.000
_cell.length_b   1.000
_cell.length_c   1.000
_cell.angle_alpha   90.00
_cell.angle_beta   90.00
_cell.angle_gamma   90.00
#
_symmetry.space_group_name_H-M   'P 1'
#
loop_
_entity.id
_entity.type
_entity.pdbx_description
1 polymer ?
#
loop_
_entity_poly.entity_id
_entity_poly.type
_entity_poly.pdbx_seq_one_letter_code
_entity_poly.pdbx_strand_id
1 'polypeptide(L)'
;MPRRIVLAATLAATLALPAIQSAQAAPLPPVQSSAAPKPQPRAVTSDANPFDEVQRLATAPKLAKEAAPAPGALTERGRIPGAQTKALKGDERPGARSAAPRAAVAPCTLDGITGLSPEQFADFLADPAVTGDGCLRDLIWKWDARLVPVMSDAHVQAVARRVSSIASSHDGKNTTHLYEMFTYLHAVAYHDFSRDEIDTTDSATVETVRRAVNAFGTAARTFDVTPSNATTLREALYAASAPGLRHSQLGLIQKVLATMDQYHNTQYKDPAWGGAALAALSVNYLGVYPGNKDTAFHTVVTQNATYREAFKKFAGYVHLKGTPNEWVVRDALGEYGRFGEIPALKTETVAGLGTLLGLTKQNFGEGSQPWAKVAGWLNYYGACEQYGVCKGDIEKRIFPYTYVYDNGAIKVRTALDRATVDQLYYASKQVKAQFHRVVGSTEPIAGDTNTSLNIVLYASRADYETYHPLLTGMDTNNGGVYIERGATFYTYQRRVPQDSSLTLEELFRHEYVHYLNGRFAVHGSFGEGPWYQNDRTTAMDEGTGEFFDGATRDDGIAVRKSLVKSIISDTAGGGPRMTVNQLLHATYNGDGFRFYSYAGTFFEYLWRDHPGKLQEMYKHLRANDPTAFDAWRNQQGADANLQRGYDAFLDQQIAIVNDLFVPNTQYTPNGSLRYTSAADVQSAFKSATSMDPACKDDGGKELGRFVCTGRITANLSNSGDASKVFKDMTETVDYFILDRSKPAANNLADMNCSFGKVDVWSSGQAGSADYVCEGPLRR
;
A
#
# COMPACT_ATOMS: atom_id res chain seq x y z
N MET A 1 45.10 -23.56 55.42
CA MET A 1 43.74 -24.10 55.30
C MET A 1 42.80 -23.21 56.05
N PRO A 2 41.99 -22.44 55.46
CA PRO A 2 40.70 -22.17 56.08
C PRO A 2 39.56 -22.28 55.06
N ARG A 3 38.46 -22.81 55.55
CA ARG A 3 37.15 -22.95 54.94
C ARG A 3 36.51 -21.58 54.72
N ARG A 4 36.02 -21.28 53.54
CA ARG A 4 35.10 -20.16 53.29
C ARG A 4 33.66 -20.68 53.40
N ILE A 5 32.94 -20.11 54.35
CA ILE A 5 31.51 -20.25 54.54
C ILE A 5 30.81 -19.37 53.48
N VAL A 6 29.94 -20.00 52.69
CA VAL A 6 29.02 -19.25 51.80
C VAL A 6 27.70 -19.11 52.53
N LEU A 7 27.34 -17.87 52.87
CA LEU A 7 26.03 -17.50 53.39
C LEU A 7 25.03 -17.50 52.23
N ALA A 8 24.06 -18.40 52.29
CA ALA A 8 22.89 -18.37 51.42
C ALA A 8 21.88 -17.36 51.99
N ALA A 9 21.72 -16.21 51.35
CA ALA A 9 20.62 -15.30 51.62
C ALA A 9 19.42 -15.74 50.79
N THR A 10 18.43 -16.32 51.40
CA THR A 10 17.10 -16.57 50.84
C THR A 10 16.36 -15.24 50.70
N LEU A 11 16.33 -14.69 49.51
CA LEU A 11 15.41 -13.63 49.16
C LEU A 11 14.08 -14.28 48.71
N ALA A 12 13.05 -14.16 49.54
CA ALA A 12 11.68 -14.43 49.14
C ALA A 12 11.24 -13.35 48.10
N ALA A 13 11.33 -13.68 46.85
CA ALA A 13 10.72 -12.88 45.78
C ALA A 13 9.22 -13.19 45.78
N THR A 14 8.42 -12.31 46.36
CA THR A 14 7.00 -12.21 46.08
C THR A 14 6.85 -11.92 44.58
N LEU A 15 6.41 -12.91 43.82
CA LEU A 15 5.94 -12.76 42.46
C LEU A 15 4.68 -11.88 42.48
N ALA A 16 4.87 -10.56 42.41
CA ALA A 16 3.86 -9.66 41.91
C ALA A 16 3.83 -9.89 40.39
N LEU A 17 2.83 -10.61 39.94
CA LEU A 17 2.45 -10.61 38.54
C LEU A 17 2.24 -9.13 38.13
N PRO A 18 2.96 -8.60 37.15
CA PRO A 18 2.58 -7.32 36.61
C PRO A 18 1.20 -7.52 36.00
N ALA A 19 0.22 -6.79 36.50
CA ALA A 19 -1.03 -6.57 35.79
C ALA A 19 -0.65 -6.24 34.36
N ILE A 20 -1.09 -7.06 33.41
CA ILE A 20 -1.04 -6.73 31.99
C ILE A 20 -1.99 -5.54 31.87
N GLN A 21 -1.45 -4.33 32.08
CA GLN A 21 -2.09 -3.15 31.56
C GLN A 21 -2.17 -3.42 30.05
N SER A 22 -3.39 -3.61 29.58
CA SER A 22 -3.68 -3.53 28.16
C SER A 22 -3.00 -2.27 27.67
N ALA A 23 -1.91 -2.43 26.93
CA ALA A 23 -1.29 -1.32 26.26
C ALA A 23 -2.37 -0.77 25.34
N GLN A 24 -3.03 0.29 25.79
CA GLN A 24 -3.76 1.16 24.87
C GLN A 24 -2.71 1.55 23.85
N ALA A 25 -2.89 1.10 22.61
CA ALA A 25 -2.12 1.65 21.53
C ALA A 25 -2.43 3.15 21.53
N ALA A 26 -1.56 3.91 22.19
CA ALA A 26 -1.55 5.34 22.01
C ALA A 26 -1.48 5.53 20.48
N PRO A 27 -2.28 6.43 19.88
CA PRO A 27 -2.01 6.87 18.54
C PRO A 27 -0.53 7.20 18.53
N LEU A 28 0.18 6.61 17.57
CA LEU A 28 1.60 6.88 17.41
C LEU A 28 1.77 8.40 17.49
N PRO A 29 2.60 8.92 18.37
CA PRO A 29 2.91 10.33 18.34
C PRO A 29 3.29 10.65 16.90
N PRO A 30 2.95 11.84 16.38
CA PRO A 30 3.39 12.25 15.06
C PRO A 30 4.86 11.92 15.00
N VAL A 31 5.22 11.06 14.04
CA VAL A 31 6.60 10.61 13.89
C VAL A 31 7.43 11.87 13.74
N GLN A 32 8.18 12.21 14.77
CA GLN A 32 9.20 13.24 14.64
C GLN A 32 10.17 12.68 13.61
N SER A 33 10.17 13.26 12.43
CA SER A 33 11.00 12.81 11.33
C SER A 33 12.47 13.04 11.68
N SER A 34 13.11 11.99 12.12
CA SER A 34 14.51 11.80 11.80
C SER A 34 14.54 11.12 10.44
N ALA A 35 14.86 11.85 9.38
CA ALA A 35 14.79 11.42 7.99
C ALA A 35 13.40 10.82 7.62
N ALA A 36 12.64 11.52 6.78
CA ALA A 36 11.35 11.04 6.30
C ALA A 36 11.48 9.58 5.87
N PRO A 37 10.70 8.65 6.43
CA PRO A 37 10.62 7.33 5.84
C PRO A 37 10.23 7.56 4.39
N LYS A 38 10.99 7.01 3.44
CA LYS A 38 10.56 6.93 2.05
C LYS A 38 9.12 6.41 2.08
N PRO A 39 8.20 7.00 1.33
CA PRO A 39 6.83 6.53 1.31
C PRO A 39 6.87 5.03 1.06
N GLN A 40 6.20 4.25 1.91
CA GLN A 40 5.93 2.86 1.59
C GLN A 40 5.30 2.82 0.20
N PRO A 41 5.69 1.87 -0.66
CA PRO A 41 5.10 1.77 -1.98
C PRO A 41 3.59 1.67 -1.80
N ARG A 42 2.91 2.70 -2.22
CA ARG A 42 1.46 2.68 -2.32
C ARG A 42 1.14 1.83 -3.51
N ALA A 43 0.19 0.93 -3.31
CA ALA A 43 -0.54 0.38 -4.43
C ALA A 43 -1.09 1.54 -5.26
N VAL A 44 -0.33 1.97 -6.25
CA VAL A 44 -0.83 2.85 -7.30
C VAL A 44 -1.69 1.93 -8.14
N THR A 45 -3.01 1.99 -7.96
CA THR A 45 -3.89 1.40 -8.96
C THR A 45 -3.54 2.04 -10.29
N SER A 46 -3.48 1.28 -11.36
CA SER A 46 -3.19 1.74 -12.73
C SER A 46 -4.07 2.92 -13.18
N ASP A 47 -5.12 3.21 -12.41
CA ASP A 47 -6.06 4.32 -12.61
C ASP A 47 -5.78 5.52 -11.68
N ALA A 48 -4.75 5.48 -10.82
CA ALA A 48 -4.41 6.61 -9.97
C ALA A 48 -3.87 7.74 -10.86
N ASN A 49 -4.63 8.83 -10.91
CA ASN A 49 -4.17 10.03 -11.57
C ASN A 49 -2.94 10.57 -10.82
N PRO A 50 -1.77 10.76 -11.48
CA PRO A 50 -0.61 11.41 -10.84
C PRO A 50 -0.95 12.74 -10.16
N PHE A 51 -1.98 13.44 -10.65
CA PHE A 51 -2.54 14.62 -9.99
C PHE A 51 -3.08 14.38 -8.58
N ASP A 52 -3.59 13.19 -8.28
CA ASP A 52 -4.14 12.92 -6.95
C ASP A 52 -3.05 12.85 -5.89
N GLU A 53 -1.89 12.34 -6.24
CA GLU A 53 -0.71 12.35 -5.37
C GLU A 53 -0.19 13.78 -5.16
N VAL A 54 -0.03 14.52 -6.24
CA VAL A 54 0.40 15.90 -6.25
C VAL A 54 -0.55 16.79 -5.44
N GLN A 55 -1.86 16.62 -5.61
CA GLN A 55 -2.85 17.39 -4.85
C GLN A 55 -2.78 17.16 -3.34
N ARG A 56 -2.54 15.92 -2.90
CA ARG A 56 -2.37 15.63 -1.48
C ARG A 56 -1.15 16.33 -0.89
N LEU A 57 -0.04 16.29 -1.59
CA LEU A 57 1.20 16.95 -1.15
C LEU A 57 1.07 18.47 -1.21
N ALA A 58 0.38 18.98 -2.22
CA ALA A 58 0.14 20.40 -2.39
C ALA A 58 -0.75 21.05 -1.31
N THR A 59 -1.43 20.25 -0.48
CA THR A 59 -2.19 20.76 0.67
C THR A 59 -1.33 21.02 1.91
N ALA A 60 -0.01 20.80 1.85
CA ALA A 60 0.90 20.93 2.98
C ALA A 60 2.01 21.96 2.70
N PRO A 61 1.68 23.21 2.60
CA PRO A 61 2.65 24.24 2.26
C PRO A 61 3.50 24.76 3.44
N LYS A 62 4.51 25.55 3.15
CA LYS A 62 5.75 25.76 3.88
C LYS A 62 5.79 26.95 4.86
N LEU A 63 4.74 27.51 5.33
CA LEU A 63 4.87 28.56 6.36
C LEU A 63 5.55 28.00 7.62
N ALA A 64 6.85 28.05 7.71
CA ALA A 64 7.64 27.48 8.78
C ALA A 64 7.75 25.95 8.75
N LYS A 65 8.15 25.34 7.60
CA LYS A 65 8.39 23.89 7.47
C LYS A 65 7.36 23.05 8.23
N GLU A 66 6.13 23.15 7.77
CA GLU A 66 5.05 22.36 8.33
C GLU A 66 5.33 20.86 8.15
N ALA A 67 5.02 20.07 9.16
CA ALA A 67 5.11 18.63 9.07
C ALA A 67 4.17 18.09 7.98
N ALA A 68 4.64 17.13 7.20
CA ALA A 68 3.78 16.43 6.25
C ALA A 68 2.53 15.88 6.95
N PRO A 69 1.34 15.90 6.30
CA PRO A 69 0.15 15.31 6.86
C PRO A 69 0.38 13.86 7.30
N ALA A 70 -0.19 13.47 8.44
CA ALA A 70 -0.09 12.09 8.89
C ALA A 70 -0.62 11.13 7.83
N PRO A 71 0.06 9.99 7.57
CA PRO A 71 -0.42 9.00 6.63
C PRO A 71 -1.87 8.61 6.91
N GLY A 72 -2.71 8.56 5.89
CA GLY A 72 -4.11 8.15 6.02
C GLY A 72 -5.12 9.25 6.35
N ALA A 73 -4.71 10.47 6.70
CA ALA A 73 -5.64 11.49 7.15
C ALA A 73 -6.66 11.98 6.09
N LEU A 74 -6.27 12.07 4.83
CA LEU A 74 -7.16 12.43 3.70
C LEU A 74 -6.90 11.54 2.47
N THR A 75 -6.40 10.33 2.69
CA THR A 75 -5.87 9.47 1.65
C THR A 75 -6.91 8.57 1.00
N GLU A 76 -8.13 8.57 1.51
CA GLU A 76 -9.13 7.55 1.15
C GLU A 76 -9.88 7.84 -0.15
N ARG A 77 -9.63 8.97 -0.77
CA ARG A 77 -10.12 9.31 -2.11
C ARG A 77 -9.65 8.35 -3.21
N GLY A 78 -8.52 7.67 -3.03
CA GLY A 78 -8.07 6.62 -3.94
C GLY A 78 -8.98 5.39 -3.99
N ARG A 79 -9.99 5.32 -3.10
CA ARG A 79 -11.01 4.26 -3.08
C ARG A 79 -12.17 4.47 -4.02
N ILE A 80 -12.27 5.64 -4.65
CA ILE A 80 -13.24 5.87 -5.73
C ILE A 80 -12.46 5.85 -7.06
N PRO A 81 -12.10 4.66 -7.57
CA PRO A 81 -11.29 4.55 -8.76
C PRO A 81 -12.01 5.22 -9.94
N GLY A 82 -11.35 6.13 -10.61
CA GLY A 82 -11.85 6.77 -11.80
C GLY A 82 -12.93 7.83 -11.62
N ALA A 83 -13.54 7.98 -10.43
CA ALA A 83 -14.57 8.99 -10.23
C ALA A 83 -14.01 10.41 -10.28
N GLN A 84 -12.89 10.67 -9.61
CA GLN A 84 -12.21 11.96 -9.66
C GLN A 84 -11.48 12.19 -10.99
N THR A 85 -10.89 11.14 -11.58
CA THR A 85 -10.29 11.19 -12.91
C THR A 85 -11.31 11.41 -14.02
N LYS A 86 -12.49 10.82 -13.90
CA LYS A 86 -13.60 11.08 -14.83
C LYS A 86 -14.13 12.50 -14.71
N ALA A 87 -14.18 13.06 -13.49
CA ALA A 87 -14.57 14.44 -13.30
C ALA A 87 -13.58 15.45 -13.92
N LEU A 88 -12.28 15.14 -13.87
CA LEU A 88 -11.24 15.92 -14.54
C LEU A 88 -11.28 15.75 -16.07
N LYS A 89 -11.61 14.55 -16.54
CA LYS A 89 -11.82 14.26 -17.97
C LYS A 89 -13.18 14.70 -18.50
N GLY A 90 -14.15 14.87 -17.60
CA GLY A 90 -15.52 15.26 -17.94
C GLY A 90 -15.72 16.75 -18.14
N ASP A 91 -14.66 17.57 -18.10
CA ASP A 91 -14.65 18.90 -18.69
C ASP A 91 -14.70 18.78 -20.24
N GLU A 92 -15.67 18.05 -20.76
CA GLU A 92 -16.14 18.29 -22.12
C GLU A 92 -16.71 19.72 -22.12
N ARG A 93 -15.83 20.66 -22.43
CA ARG A 93 -16.26 22.02 -22.75
C ARG A 93 -17.35 21.93 -23.78
N PRO A 94 -18.54 22.49 -23.54
CA PRO A 94 -19.50 22.68 -24.62
C PRO A 94 -18.74 23.39 -25.71
N GLY A 95 -18.61 22.77 -26.88
CA GLY A 95 -17.71 23.12 -27.95
C GLY A 95 -17.46 24.62 -28.03
N ALA A 96 -16.23 25.01 -27.75
CA ALA A 96 -15.76 26.32 -28.12
C ALA A 96 -15.97 26.40 -29.63
N ARG A 97 -16.92 27.23 -30.06
CA ARG A 97 -16.96 27.64 -31.47
C ARG A 97 -15.55 28.08 -31.79
N SER A 98 -14.91 27.41 -32.72
CA SER A 98 -13.58 27.73 -33.21
C SER A 98 -13.52 29.21 -33.57
N ALA A 99 -13.13 30.04 -32.62
CA ALA A 99 -12.53 31.32 -32.95
C ALA A 99 -11.24 30.95 -33.68
N ALA A 100 -10.99 31.57 -34.80
CA ALA A 100 -9.74 31.40 -35.54
C ALA A 100 -8.56 31.45 -34.53
N PRO A 101 -7.56 30.56 -34.62
CA PRO A 101 -6.51 30.48 -33.63
C PRO A 101 -5.81 31.84 -33.56
N ARG A 102 -6.02 32.56 -32.46
CA ARG A 102 -5.15 33.63 -32.05
C ARG A 102 -3.84 32.96 -31.68
N ALA A 103 -2.72 33.44 -32.22
CA ALA A 103 -1.42 32.91 -31.81
C ALA A 103 -1.34 33.01 -30.29
N ALA A 104 -1.06 31.86 -29.61
CA ALA A 104 -0.86 31.84 -28.18
C ALA A 104 0.18 32.89 -27.78
N VAL A 105 0.00 33.58 -26.66
CA VAL A 105 0.92 34.61 -26.15
C VAL A 105 2.34 34.04 -26.01
N ALA A 106 2.48 32.77 -25.67
CA ALA A 106 3.74 32.03 -25.66
C ALA A 106 3.48 30.51 -25.87
N PRO A 107 4.49 29.76 -26.38
CA PRO A 107 4.37 28.30 -26.46
C PRO A 107 4.19 27.67 -25.10
N CYS A 108 3.38 26.61 -25.02
CA CYS A 108 3.21 25.79 -23.79
C CYS A 108 4.41 24.87 -23.57
N THR A 109 5.55 25.46 -23.30
CA THR A 109 6.83 24.78 -22.97
C THR A 109 7.54 25.56 -21.88
N LEU A 110 8.42 24.91 -21.15
CA LEU A 110 9.22 25.58 -20.10
C LEU A 110 9.97 26.79 -20.67
N ASP A 111 10.64 26.65 -21.81
CA ASP A 111 11.36 27.75 -22.46
C ASP A 111 10.42 28.88 -22.92
N GLY A 112 9.18 28.56 -23.23
CA GLY A 112 8.17 29.54 -23.61
C GLY A 112 7.69 30.40 -22.44
N ILE A 113 7.72 29.90 -21.22
CA ILE A 113 7.20 30.60 -20.03
C ILE A 113 8.28 31.26 -19.18
N THR A 114 9.51 30.75 -19.18
CA THR A 114 10.58 31.19 -18.26
C THR A 114 11.06 32.63 -18.51
N GLY A 115 10.85 33.19 -19.70
CA GLY A 115 11.20 34.57 -20.04
C GLY A 115 10.05 35.56 -19.90
N LEU A 116 8.86 35.13 -19.50
CA LEU A 116 7.69 36.01 -19.38
C LEU A 116 7.82 36.92 -18.14
N SER A 117 7.43 38.18 -18.31
CA SER A 117 7.23 39.05 -17.13
C SER A 117 6.01 38.55 -16.31
N PRO A 118 5.86 38.96 -15.06
CA PRO A 118 4.71 38.58 -14.22
C PRO A 118 3.35 38.82 -14.89
N GLU A 119 3.17 39.95 -15.55
CA GLU A 119 1.95 40.31 -16.26
C GLU A 119 1.75 39.49 -17.52
N GLN A 120 2.82 39.26 -18.30
CA GLN A 120 2.78 38.40 -19.50
C GLN A 120 2.46 36.94 -19.13
N PHE A 121 2.95 36.45 -17.97
CA PHE A 121 2.63 35.15 -17.48
C PHE A 121 1.16 35.02 -17.05
N ALA A 122 0.62 36.06 -16.39
CA ALA A 122 -0.81 36.10 -16.07
C ALA A 122 -1.70 36.14 -17.33
N ASP A 123 -1.25 36.86 -18.41
CA ASP A 123 -1.93 36.84 -19.68
C ASP A 123 -1.80 35.51 -20.43
N PHE A 124 -0.67 34.80 -20.28
CA PHE A 124 -0.49 33.45 -20.80
C PHE A 124 -1.51 32.49 -20.14
N LEU A 125 -1.70 32.52 -18.83
CA LEU A 125 -2.70 31.69 -18.14
C LEU A 125 -4.14 32.04 -18.53
N ALA A 126 -4.40 33.24 -19.01
CA ALA A 126 -5.70 33.69 -19.51
C ALA A 126 -5.93 33.35 -20.97
N ASP A 127 -4.95 32.84 -21.72
CA ASP A 127 -5.06 32.52 -23.14
C ASP A 127 -5.92 31.27 -23.34
N PRO A 128 -6.94 31.30 -24.20
CA PRO A 128 -7.78 30.14 -24.53
C PRO A 128 -7.03 28.88 -25.01
N ALA A 129 -5.80 29.01 -25.53
CA ALA A 129 -4.97 27.90 -25.92
C ALA A 129 -4.29 27.19 -24.72
N VAL A 130 -4.19 27.87 -23.58
CA VAL A 130 -3.62 27.34 -22.36
C VAL A 130 -4.72 26.62 -21.57
N THR A 131 -4.57 25.31 -21.41
CA THR A 131 -5.54 24.49 -20.68
C THR A 131 -4.89 23.82 -19.49
N GLY A 132 -5.63 23.65 -18.40
CA GLY A 132 -5.15 22.99 -17.19
C GLY A 132 -4.64 21.59 -17.47
N ASP A 133 -5.43 20.78 -18.18
CA ASP A 133 -5.09 19.38 -18.45
C ASP A 133 -4.14 19.18 -19.67
N GLY A 134 -4.20 20.05 -20.66
CA GLY A 134 -3.44 19.89 -21.91
C GLY A 134 -2.10 20.60 -21.94
N CYS A 135 -1.99 21.71 -21.19
CA CYS A 135 -0.80 22.58 -21.17
C CYS A 135 -0.14 22.60 -19.80
N LEU A 136 -0.86 23.05 -18.77
CA LEU A 136 -0.26 23.31 -17.48
C LEU A 136 0.12 22.04 -16.72
N ARG A 137 -0.59 20.93 -16.93
CA ARG A 137 -0.40 19.69 -16.19
C ARG A 137 1.04 19.20 -16.17
N ASP A 138 1.64 19.06 -17.35
CA ASP A 138 3.00 18.56 -17.46
C ASP A 138 4.05 19.66 -17.31
N LEU A 139 3.63 20.93 -17.40
CA LEU A 139 4.51 22.08 -17.39
C LEU A 139 4.89 22.53 -15.98
N ILE A 140 3.92 22.61 -15.06
CA ILE A 140 4.12 23.23 -13.74
C ILE A 140 4.13 22.24 -12.57
N TRP A 141 3.62 21.02 -12.75
CA TRP A 141 3.58 20.03 -11.66
C TRP A 141 4.83 19.18 -11.56
N LYS A 142 5.51 18.95 -12.70
CA LYS A 142 6.78 18.26 -12.70
C LYS A 142 7.89 19.25 -12.37
N TRP A 143 8.68 18.96 -11.36
CA TRP A 143 9.76 19.84 -10.96
C TRP A 143 10.81 20.01 -12.07
N ASP A 144 11.13 21.26 -12.36
CA ASP A 144 12.27 21.70 -13.16
C ASP A 144 12.78 23.02 -12.57
N ALA A 145 14.08 23.18 -12.38
CA ALA A 145 14.66 24.40 -11.80
C ALA A 145 14.32 25.68 -12.60
N ARG A 146 13.99 25.55 -13.87
CA ARG A 146 13.48 26.66 -14.72
C ARG A 146 12.14 27.21 -14.26
N LEU A 147 11.41 26.51 -13.40
CA LEU A 147 10.15 27.01 -12.82
C LEU A 147 10.38 28.10 -11.74
N VAL A 148 11.56 28.15 -11.12
CA VAL A 148 11.83 29.11 -10.04
C VAL A 148 11.50 30.56 -10.40
N PRO A 149 11.92 31.12 -11.55
CA PRO A 149 11.58 32.49 -11.91
C PRO A 149 10.08 32.74 -12.04
N VAL A 150 9.32 31.79 -12.63
CA VAL A 150 7.87 31.95 -12.87
C VAL A 150 7.02 31.59 -11.66
N MET A 151 7.62 31.10 -10.59
CA MET A 151 6.98 30.83 -9.28
C MET A 151 7.44 31.85 -8.20
N SER A 152 8.07 32.94 -8.61
CA SER A 152 8.45 34.03 -7.70
C SER A 152 7.25 34.84 -7.20
N ASP A 153 7.41 35.52 -6.05
CA ASP A 153 6.37 36.38 -5.47
C ASP A 153 5.73 37.34 -6.50
N ALA A 154 6.54 37.93 -7.36
CA ALA A 154 6.06 38.86 -8.38
C ALA A 154 5.06 38.20 -9.35
N HIS A 155 5.36 36.96 -9.79
CA HIS A 155 4.47 36.19 -10.67
C HIS A 155 3.21 35.76 -9.95
N VAL A 156 3.35 35.23 -8.72
CA VAL A 156 2.21 34.84 -7.87
C VAL A 156 1.27 36.01 -7.64
N GLN A 157 1.82 37.18 -7.26
CA GLN A 157 1.02 38.38 -7.05
C GLN A 157 0.35 38.89 -8.33
N ALA A 158 1.02 38.83 -9.50
CA ALA A 158 0.41 39.24 -10.77
C ALA A 158 -0.77 38.34 -11.14
N VAL A 159 -0.62 37.02 -11.04
CA VAL A 159 -1.70 36.05 -11.28
C VAL A 159 -2.84 36.25 -10.27
N ALA A 160 -2.55 36.39 -9.00
CA ALA A 160 -3.58 36.60 -7.97
C ALA A 160 -4.32 37.93 -8.14
N ARG A 161 -3.64 39.02 -8.55
CA ARG A 161 -4.29 40.28 -8.92
C ARG A 161 -5.21 40.11 -10.13
N ARG A 162 -4.76 39.35 -11.14
CA ARG A 162 -5.58 39.03 -12.33
C ARG A 162 -6.85 38.28 -11.92
N VAL A 163 -6.73 37.23 -11.09
CA VAL A 163 -7.89 36.51 -10.53
C VAL A 163 -8.86 37.50 -9.85
N SER A 164 -8.35 38.36 -8.96
CA SER A 164 -9.20 39.32 -8.25
C SER A 164 -9.94 40.26 -9.20
N SER A 165 -9.31 40.69 -10.31
CA SER A 165 -9.91 41.64 -11.27
C SER A 165 -11.01 41.01 -12.13
N ILE A 166 -10.92 39.68 -12.41
CA ILE A 166 -11.89 39.03 -13.31
C ILE A 166 -12.90 38.16 -12.58
N ALA A 167 -12.73 37.90 -11.29
CA ALA A 167 -13.62 37.03 -10.51
C ALA A 167 -15.10 37.45 -10.59
N SER A 168 -15.41 38.76 -10.61
CA SER A 168 -16.79 39.28 -10.73
C SER A 168 -17.44 39.00 -12.11
N SER A 169 -16.63 38.75 -13.16
CA SER A 169 -17.09 38.43 -14.50
C SER A 169 -17.12 36.92 -14.77
N HIS A 170 -16.86 36.11 -13.75
CA HIS A 170 -16.90 34.63 -13.88
C HIS A 170 -18.31 34.18 -14.28
N ASP A 171 -18.40 33.37 -15.31
CA ASP A 171 -19.67 32.92 -15.91
C ASP A 171 -20.08 31.49 -15.52
N GLY A 172 -19.31 30.84 -14.65
CA GLY A 172 -19.52 29.46 -14.26
C GLY A 172 -19.00 28.41 -15.24
N LYS A 173 -18.39 28.83 -16.38
CA LYS A 173 -17.92 27.93 -17.47
C LYS A 173 -16.44 28.04 -17.76
N ASN A 174 -15.68 28.70 -16.92
CA ASN A 174 -14.24 28.94 -17.06
C ASN A 174 -13.83 29.74 -18.30
N THR A 175 -14.72 30.57 -18.89
CA THR A 175 -14.33 31.44 -20.03
C THR A 175 -13.33 32.52 -19.62
N THR A 176 -13.18 32.75 -18.32
CA THR A 176 -12.23 33.67 -17.70
C THR A 176 -10.89 33.01 -17.33
N HIS A 177 -10.73 31.69 -17.57
CA HIS A 177 -9.53 30.93 -17.22
C HIS A 177 -9.12 30.97 -15.75
N LEU A 178 -10.08 31.13 -14.84
CA LEU A 178 -9.82 31.09 -13.40
C LEU A 178 -9.30 29.72 -12.95
N TYR A 179 -9.73 28.63 -13.59
CA TYR A 179 -9.24 27.29 -13.31
C TYR A 179 -7.73 27.19 -13.52
N GLU A 180 -7.23 27.67 -14.64
CA GLU A 180 -5.80 27.65 -14.99
C GLU A 180 -4.98 28.52 -14.01
N MET A 181 -5.49 29.68 -13.64
CA MET A 181 -4.83 30.56 -12.69
C MET A 181 -4.78 29.95 -11.28
N PHE A 182 -5.87 29.35 -10.81
CA PHE A 182 -5.86 28.64 -9.52
C PHE A 182 -5.04 27.34 -9.58
N THR A 183 -4.98 26.63 -10.69
CA THR A 183 -4.09 25.49 -10.89
C THR A 183 -2.64 25.92 -10.73
N TYR A 184 -2.25 27.07 -11.28
CA TYR A 184 -0.91 27.61 -11.07
C TYR A 184 -0.65 27.97 -9.60
N LEU A 185 -1.56 28.70 -8.93
CA LEU A 185 -1.41 29.07 -7.54
C LEU A 185 -1.33 27.85 -6.61
N HIS A 186 -2.05 26.79 -6.94
CA HIS A 186 -1.97 25.51 -6.25
C HIS A 186 -0.61 24.82 -6.49
N ALA A 187 -0.12 24.80 -7.74
CA ALA A 187 1.18 24.20 -8.04
C ALA A 187 2.33 24.95 -7.34
N VAL A 188 2.25 26.30 -7.25
CA VAL A 188 3.22 27.09 -6.49
C VAL A 188 3.21 26.68 -5.01
N ALA A 189 2.03 26.58 -4.38
CA ALA A 189 1.91 26.14 -2.99
C ALA A 189 2.50 24.73 -2.78
N TYR A 190 2.34 23.84 -3.75
CA TYR A 190 2.95 22.50 -3.72
C TYR A 190 4.48 22.54 -3.80
N HIS A 191 5.04 23.31 -4.72
CA HIS A 191 6.48 23.42 -4.86
C HIS A 191 7.11 24.14 -3.67
N ASP A 192 6.47 25.18 -3.14
CA ASP A 192 6.89 25.85 -1.92
C ASP A 192 7.01 24.88 -0.74
N PHE A 193 6.06 23.95 -0.59
CA PHE A 193 6.14 22.89 0.41
C PHE A 193 7.29 21.91 0.17
N SER A 194 7.58 21.56 -1.09
CA SER A 194 8.48 20.46 -1.46
C SER A 194 9.89 20.90 -1.85
N ARG A 195 10.13 22.22 -2.05
CA ARG A 195 11.37 22.77 -2.61
C ARG A 195 11.81 24.01 -1.85
N ASP A 196 13.08 24.03 -1.45
CA ASP A 196 13.66 25.16 -0.76
C ASP A 196 13.90 26.37 -1.68
N GLU A 197 13.88 26.16 -3.01
CA GLU A 197 14.06 27.19 -4.02
C GLU A 197 12.80 28.05 -4.25
N ILE A 198 11.65 27.59 -3.78
CA ILE A 198 10.38 28.32 -3.85
C ILE A 198 10.02 28.79 -2.44
N ASP A 199 9.78 30.08 -2.28
CA ASP A 199 9.33 30.70 -1.04
C ASP A 199 8.31 31.80 -1.36
N THR A 200 7.07 31.57 -0.96
CA THR A 200 5.93 32.49 -1.15
C THR A 200 5.33 32.96 0.17
N THR A 201 6.15 32.96 1.23
CA THR A 201 5.74 33.34 2.58
C THR A 201 5.69 34.86 2.79
N ASP A 202 6.06 35.67 1.79
CA ASP A 202 5.94 37.13 1.88
C ASP A 202 4.49 37.56 2.15
N SER A 203 4.34 38.46 3.12
CA SER A 203 3.02 38.91 3.57
C SER A 203 2.19 39.58 2.49
N ALA A 204 2.81 40.26 1.53
CA ALA A 204 2.10 40.89 0.40
C ALA A 204 1.61 39.84 -0.60
N THR A 205 2.40 38.76 -0.80
CA THR A 205 2.01 37.62 -1.62
C THR A 205 0.84 36.87 -1.00
N VAL A 206 0.94 36.51 0.28
CA VAL A 206 -0.13 35.86 1.05
C VAL A 206 -1.42 36.70 0.99
N GLU A 207 -1.35 38.01 1.26
CA GLU A 207 -2.52 38.90 1.23
C GLU A 207 -3.14 39.01 -0.17
N THR A 208 -2.30 39.01 -1.22
CA THR A 208 -2.80 39.11 -2.60
C THR A 208 -3.51 37.82 -3.01
N VAL A 209 -2.98 36.64 -2.68
CA VAL A 209 -3.63 35.35 -2.91
C VAL A 209 -4.92 35.24 -2.08
N ARG A 210 -4.90 35.67 -0.80
CA ARG A 210 -6.12 35.71 0.03
C ARG A 210 -7.24 36.49 -0.62
N ARG A 211 -6.93 37.69 -1.18
CA ARG A 211 -7.92 38.53 -1.89
C ARG A 211 -8.46 37.82 -3.13
N ALA A 212 -7.61 37.15 -3.89
CA ALA A 212 -8.00 36.40 -5.07
C ALA A 212 -9.00 35.28 -4.75
N VAL A 213 -8.69 34.46 -3.75
CA VAL A 213 -9.59 33.38 -3.29
C VAL A 213 -10.92 33.95 -2.78
N ASN A 214 -10.90 35.01 -1.97
CA ASN A 214 -12.11 35.66 -1.46
C ASN A 214 -12.95 36.26 -2.59
N ALA A 215 -12.33 36.93 -3.57
CA ALA A 215 -13.03 37.51 -4.71
C ALA A 215 -13.77 36.43 -5.52
N PHE A 216 -13.13 35.31 -5.79
CA PHE A 216 -13.74 34.16 -6.45
C PHE A 216 -14.83 33.53 -5.56
N GLY A 217 -14.55 33.22 -4.29
CA GLY A 217 -15.48 32.57 -3.35
C GLY A 217 -16.76 33.38 -3.08
N THR A 218 -16.76 34.68 -3.41
CA THR A 218 -17.92 35.60 -3.27
C THR A 218 -18.56 35.99 -4.59
N ALA A 219 -17.98 35.59 -5.73
CA ALA A 219 -18.55 35.91 -7.04
C ALA A 219 -19.91 35.22 -7.24
N ALA A 220 -20.81 35.87 -7.95
CA ALA A 220 -22.21 35.46 -8.03
C ALA A 220 -22.45 34.06 -8.61
N ARG A 221 -21.56 33.59 -9.50
CA ARG A 221 -21.73 32.32 -10.22
C ARG A 221 -20.77 31.21 -9.80
N THR A 222 -19.99 31.39 -8.75
CA THR A 222 -19.03 30.42 -8.23
C THR A 222 -19.67 29.10 -7.83
N PHE A 223 -20.92 29.14 -7.39
CA PHE A 223 -21.67 27.95 -6.98
C PHE A 223 -22.74 27.50 -7.99
N ASP A 224 -22.74 28.06 -9.19
CA ASP A 224 -23.54 27.50 -10.29
C ASP A 224 -23.14 26.06 -10.54
N VAL A 225 -24.14 25.20 -10.81
CA VAL A 225 -23.94 23.74 -10.93
C VAL A 225 -23.28 23.42 -12.28
N THR A 226 -21.97 23.53 -12.30
CA THR A 226 -21.14 23.17 -13.46
C THR A 226 -19.92 22.38 -12.99
N PRO A 227 -19.41 21.42 -13.79
CA PRO A 227 -18.15 20.74 -13.48
C PRO A 227 -16.97 21.71 -13.36
N SER A 228 -16.95 22.75 -14.19
CA SER A 228 -15.93 23.80 -14.19
C SER A 228 -15.87 24.56 -12.87
N ASN A 229 -17.01 24.89 -12.24
CA ASN A 229 -17.03 25.53 -10.94
C ASN A 229 -16.47 24.61 -9.85
N ALA A 230 -16.86 23.34 -9.84
CA ALA A 230 -16.38 22.39 -8.86
C ALA A 230 -14.86 22.22 -8.92
N THR A 231 -14.30 22.09 -10.14
CA THR A 231 -12.85 21.98 -10.34
C THR A 231 -12.10 23.25 -9.97
N THR A 232 -12.65 24.41 -10.34
CA THR A 232 -12.05 25.71 -9.99
C THR A 232 -12.08 25.94 -8.47
N LEU A 233 -13.20 25.60 -7.79
CA LEU A 233 -13.29 25.67 -6.32
C LEU A 233 -12.26 24.75 -5.64
N ARG A 234 -12.06 23.56 -6.19
CA ARG A 234 -11.04 22.63 -5.70
C ARG A 234 -9.65 23.26 -5.73
N GLU A 235 -9.24 23.79 -6.90
CA GLU A 235 -7.91 24.40 -7.07
C GLU A 235 -7.76 25.66 -6.18
N ALA A 236 -8.81 26.49 -6.08
CA ALA A 236 -8.82 27.67 -5.24
C ALA A 236 -8.65 27.31 -3.75
N LEU A 237 -9.32 26.27 -3.28
CA LEU A 237 -9.19 25.79 -1.90
C LEU A 237 -7.82 25.17 -1.62
N TYR A 238 -7.27 24.42 -2.55
CA TYR A 238 -5.90 23.92 -2.40
C TYR A 238 -4.86 25.05 -2.39
N ALA A 239 -5.01 26.06 -3.24
CA ALA A 239 -4.18 27.26 -3.16
C ALA A 239 -4.34 27.97 -1.79
N ALA A 240 -5.57 28.02 -1.27
CA ALA A 240 -5.90 28.63 0.04
C ALA A 240 -5.50 27.77 1.24
N SER A 241 -5.08 26.54 1.02
CA SER A 241 -4.56 25.67 2.09
C SER A 241 -3.16 26.08 2.57
N ALA A 242 -2.53 26.99 1.85
CA ALA A 242 -1.26 27.59 2.24
C ALA A 242 -1.34 28.26 3.61
N PRO A 243 -0.23 28.24 4.38
CA PRO A 243 -0.15 28.92 5.66
C PRO A 243 -0.47 30.41 5.52
N GLY A 244 -1.09 31.00 6.54
CA GLY A 244 -1.53 32.42 6.53
C GLY A 244 -2.81 32.68 5.71
N LEU A 245 -3.34 31.73 4.95
CA LEU A 245 -4.55 31.86 4.15
C LEU A 245 -5.78 31.20 4.79
N ARG A 246 -5.60 30.08 5.47
CA ARG A 246 -6.66 29.16 5.95
C ARG A 246 -7.69 29.84 6.84
N HIS A 247 -7.24 30.67 7.78
CA HIS A 247 -8.11 31.32 8.78
C HIS A 247 -9.17 32.22 8.16
N SER A 248 -8.99 32.72 6.95
CA SER A 248 -9.95 33.54 6.22
C SER A 248 -10.96 32.76 5.38
N GLN A 249 -10.86 31.42 5.34
CA GLN A 249 -11.63 30.59 4.40
C GLN A 249 -12.84 29.86 5.03
N LEU A 250 -13.10 30.04 6.34
CA LEU A 250 -14.19 29.30 7.01
C LEU A 250 -15.52 29.39 6.27
N GLY A 251 -15.87 30.59 5.79
CA GLY A 251 -17.11 30.80 5.05
C GLY A 251 -17.16 30.08 3.69
N LEU A 252 -16.02 30.04 2.98
CA LEU A 252 -15.93 29.31 1.72
C LEU A 252 -16.02 27.80 1.95
N ILE A 253 -15.30 27.27 2.94
CA ILE A 253 -15.36 25.86 3.34
C ILE A 253 -16.81 25.47 3.68
N GLN A 254 -17.51 26.23 4.50
CA GLN A 254 -18.92 25.96 4.86
C GLN A 254 -19.84 25.93 3.65
N LYS A 255 -19.69 26.87 2.71
CA LYS A 255 -20.47 26.88 1.46
C LYS A 255 -20.21 25.65 0.59
N VAL A 256 -18.96 25.26 0.46
CA VAL A 256 -18.60 24.06 -0.32
C VAL A 256 -19.14 22.80 0.35
N LEU A 257 -19.01 22.65 1.67
CA LEU A 257 -19.57 21.50 2.39
C LEU A 257 -21.11 21.47 2.32
N ALA A 258 -21.77 22.62 2.25
CA ALA A 258 -23.21 22.68 2.07
C ALA A 258 -23.72 22.19 0.72
N THR A 259 -22.85 22.12 -0.32
CA THR A 259 -23.22 21.52 -1.62
C THR A 259 -23.46 20.01 -1.51
N MET A 260 -23.06 19.39 -0.42
CA MET A 260 -23.28 17.97 -0.14
C MET A 260 -24.61 17.69 0.58
N ASP A 261 -25.42 18.68 0.90
CA ASP A 261 -26.71 18.47 1.55
C ASP A 261 -27.79 17.94 0.60
N GLN A 262 -28.88 17.45 1.16
CA GLN A 262 -29.98 16.81 0.39
C GLN A 262 -30.68 17.73 -0.63
N TYR A 263 -30.52 19.04 -0.52
CA TYR A 263 -31.16 20.01 -1.42
C TYR A 263 -30.30 20.27 -2.68
N HIS A 264 -29.07 19.87 -2.68
CA HIS A 264 -28.10 20.05 -3.79
C HIS A 264 -27.92 18.74 -4.59
N ASN A 265 -29.02 18.14 -5.02
CA ASN A 265 -29.09 16.82 -5.63
C ASN A 265 -28.13 16.60 -6.83
N THR A 266 -27.89 17.61 -7.66
CA THR A 266 -26.94 17.48 -8.77
C THR A 266 -25.50 17.47 -8.26
N GLN A 267 -25.18 18.37 -7.32
CA GLN A 267 -23.82 18.55 -6.81
C GLN A 267 -23.36 17.34 -5.99
N TYR A 268 -24.16 16.87 -5.03
CA TYR A 268 -23.73 15.75 -4.19
C TYR A 268 -23.59 14.41 -4.94
N LYS A 269 -24.16 14.31 -6.14
CA LYS A 269 -23.98 13.12 -7.02
C LYS A 269 -22.84 13.27 -8.00
N ASP A 270 -22.30 14.44 -8.18
CA ASP A 270 -21.22 14.73 -9.11
C ASP A 270 -19.86 14.58 -8.40
N PRO A 271 -18.97 13.68 -8.87
CA PRO A 271 -17.64 13.49 -8.30
C PRO A 271 -16.78 14.76 -8.26
N ALA A 272 -16.98 15.70 -9.20
CA ALA A 272 -16.23 16.95 -9.22
C ALA A 272 -16.51 17.79 -7.95
N TRP A 273 -17.78 17.85 -7.52
CA TRP A 273 -18.17 18.53 -6.28
C TRP A 273 -17.66 17.79 -5.03
N GLY A 274 -17.57 16.45 -5.07
CA GLY A 274 -16.84 15.67 -4.06
C GLY A 274 -15.38 16.08 -3.96
N GLY A 275 -14.71 16.32 -5.09
CA GLY A 275 -13.35 16.85 -5.13
C GLY A 275 -13.21 18.23 -4.48
N ALA A 276 -14.18 19.13 -4.70
CA ALA A 276 -14.22 20.43 -4.01
C ALA A 276 -14.43 20.27 -2.49
N ALA A 277 -15.31 19.34 -2.07
CA ALA A 277 -15.50 19.02 -0.66
C ALA A 277 -14.21 18.47 -0.02
N LEU A 278 -13.47 17.62 -0.71
CA LEU A 278 -12.18 17.12 -0.25
C LEU A 278 -11.18 18.27 -0.02
N ALA A 279 -11.08 19.20 -0.96
CA ALA A 279 -10.21 20.37 -0.83
C ALA A 279 -10.60 21.24 0.39
N ALA A 280 -11.91 21.43 0.61
CA ALA A 280 -12.41 22.15 1.80
C ALA A 280 -12.03 21.42 3.10
N LEU A 281 -12.18 20.10 3.16
CA LEU A 281 -11.74 19.28 4.29
C LEU A 281 -10.21 19.33 4.48
N SER A 282 -9.44 19.43 3.38
CA SER A 282 -7.98 19.55 3.42
C SER A 282 -7.53 20.86 4.07
N VAL A 283 -8.19 21.98 3.76
CA VAL A 283 -7.91 23.27 4.43
C VAL A 283 -8.14 23.14 5.94
N ASN A 284 -9.26 22.52 6.36
CA ASN A 284 -9.54 22.29 7.77
C ASN A 284 -8.49 21.40 8.43
N TYR A 285 -8.15 20.28 7.77
CA TYR A 285 -7.14 19.36 8.25
C TYR A 285 -5.82 20.07 8.56
N LEU A 286 -5.28 20.80 7.58
CA LEU A 286 -4.01 21.50 7.71
C LEU A 286 -4.05 22.63 8.76
N GLY A 287 -5.19 23.32 8.84
CA GLY A 287 -5.37 24.39 9.81
C GLY A 287 -5.48 23.91 11.26
N VAL A 288 -6.08 22.72 11.49
CA VAL A 288 -6.24 22.15 12.83
C VAL A 288 -5.04 21.29 13.24
N TYR A 289 -4.32 20.69 12.27
CA TYR A 289 -3.23 19.76 12.57
C TYR A 289 -2.18 20.40 13.51
N PRO A 290 -1.92 19.78 14.70
CA PRO A 290 -1.07 20.40 15.72
C PRO A 290 0.36 20.68 15.26
N GLY A 291 0.89 19.85 14.36
CA GLY A 291 2.24 19.99 13.82
C GLY A 291 2.45 21.30 13.05
N ASN A 292 1.39 21.86 12.47
CA ASN A 292 1.45 23.09 11.68
C ASN A 292 1.38 24.36 12.52
N LYS A 293 0.98 24.26 13.79
CA LYS A 293 0.93 25.36 14.75
C LYS A 293 0.18 26.60 14.23
N ASP A 294 -0.88 26.40 13.42
CA ASP A 294 -1.68 27.49 12.83
C ASP A 294 -2.60 28.14 13.88
N THR A 295 -2.01 28.97 14.72
CA THR A 295 -2.73 29.64 15.82
C THR A 295 -3.84 30.57 15.33
N ALA A 296 -3.70 31.17 14.16
CA ALA A 296 -4.73 32.03 13.57
C ALA A 296 -5.96 31.18 13.20
N PHE A 297 -5.77 30.02 12.58
CA PHE A 297 -6.87 29.11 12.26
C PHE A 297 -7.52 28.54 13.52
N HIS A 298 -6.71 28.10 14.50
CA HIS A 298 -7.23 27.61 15.80
C HIS A 298 -8.12 28.67 16.50
N THR A 299 -7.69 29.92 16.46
CA THR A 299 -8.46 31.03 17.08
C THR A 299 -9.83 31.20 16.42
N VAL A 300 -9.87 31.30 15.08
CA VAL A 300 -11.15 31.55 14.39
C VAL A 300 -12.08 30.33 14.45
N VAL A 301 -11.54 29.10 14.42
CA VAL A 301 -12.35 27.90 14.59
C VAL A 301 -12.90 27.78 16.00
N THR A 302 -12.11 28.10 17.02
CA THR A 302 -12.58 28.10 18.43
C THR A 302 -13.73 29.07 18.63
N GLN A 303 -13.70 30.25 18.01
CA GLN A 303 -14.72 31.26 18.10
C GLN A 303 -15.97 30.99 17.24
N ASN A 304 -15.90 30.05 16.27
CA ASN A 304 -16.98 29.84 15.31
C ASN A 304 -17.66 28.48 15.50
N ALA A 305 -18.62 28.39 16.41
CA ALA A 305 -19.41 27.18 16.63
C ALA A 305 -20.19 26.76 15.38
N THR A 306 -20.72 27.70 14.60
CA THR A 306 -21.47 27.39 13.36
C THR A 306 -20.60 26.66 12.34
N TYR A 307 -19.31 27.00 12.26
CA TYR A 307 -18.35 26.30 11.43
C TYR A 307 -18.21 24.84 11.85
N ARG A 308 -18.01 24.58 13.15
CA ARG A 308 -17.85 23.23 13.68
C ARG A 308 -19.12 22.38 13.51
N GLU A 309 -20.31 23.00 13.68
CA GLU A 309 -21.59 22.33 13.46
C GLU A 309 -21.83 21.89 12.01
N ALA A 310 -21.22 22.56 11.01
CA ALA A 310 -21.33 22.15 9.61
C ALA A 310 -20.82 20.72 9.39
N PHE A 311 -19.79 20.32 10.10
CA PHE A 311 -19.22 18.97 10.00
C PHE A 311 -20.09 17.90 10.67
N LYS A 312 -20.77 18.22 11.78
CA LYS A 312 -21.65 17.27 12.46
C LYS A 312 -22.87 16.87 11.62
N LYS A 313 -23.33 17.76 10.74
CA LYS A 313 -24.50 17.51 9.88
C LYS A 313 -24.33 16.26 9.03
N PHE A 314 -23.10 15.91 8.67
CA PHE A 314 -22.80 14.75 7.85
C PHE A 314 -23.24 13.43 8.48
N ALA A 315 -23.35 13.32 9.80
CA ALA A 315 -23.94 12.14 10.44
C ALA A 315 -25.41 11.87 10.04
N GLY A 316 -26.09 12.86 9.50
CA GLY A 316 -27.46 12.75 8.96
C GLY A 316 -27.54 12.63 7.42
N TYR A 317 -26.43 12.69 6.70
CA TYR A 317 -26.42 12.75 5.23
C TYR A 317 -26.54 11.37 4.58
N VAL A 318 -27.62 10.66 4.94
CA VAL A 318 -27.93 9.31 4.39
C VAL A 318 -28.17 9.29 2.88
N HIS A 319 -28.53 10.45 2.30
CA HIS A 319 -28.73 10.61 0.86
C HIS A 319 -27.43 10.46 0.05
N LEU A 320 -26.27 10.52 0.69
CA LEU A 320 -24.97 10.27 0.08
C LEU A 320 -24.66 8.76 -0.12
N LYS A 321 -25.40 7.87 0.58
CA LYS A 321 -25.19 6.41 0.43
C LYS A 321 -25.36 5.99 -1.03
N GLY A 322 -24.40 5.18 -1.52
CA GLY A 322 -24.42 4.67 -2.88
C GLY A 322 -24.11 5.72 -3.96
N THR A 323 -23.80 6.96 -3.59
CA THR A 323 -23.31 7.98 -4.52
C THR A 323 -21.77 7.93 -4.61
N PRO A 324 -21.18 8.50 -5.67
CA PRO A 324 -19.72 8.64 -5.75
C PRO A 324 -19.10 9.47 -4.60
N ASN A 325 -19.89 10.22 -3.86
CA ASN A 325 -19.47 11.11 -2.79
C ASN A 325 -19.83 10.59 -1.37
N GLU A 326 -20.21 9.31 -1.23
CA GLU A 326 -20.50 8.70 0.07
C GLU A 326 -19.36 8.86 1.08
N TRP A 327 -18.12 8.75 0.61
CA TRP A 327 -16.90 8.87 1.41
C TRP A 327 -16.79 10.23 2.14
N VAL A 328 -17.41 11.30 1.62
CA VAL A 328 -17.38 12.64 2.23
C VAL A 328 -17.99 12.63 3.64
N VAL A 329 -18.97 11.75 3.90
CA VAL A 329 -19.57 11.60 5.24
C VAL A 329 -18.51 11.22 6.27
N ARG A 330 -17.74 10.18 5.96
CA ARG A 330 -16.68 9.67 6.84
C ARG A 330 -15.61 10.74 7.07
N ASP A 331 -15.18 11.41 6.01
CA ASP A 331 -14.07 12.38 6.09
C ASP A 331 -14.49 13.65 6.83
N ALA A 332 -15.69 14.15 6.58
CA ALA A 332 -16.22 15.31 7.33
C ALA A 332 -16.37 15.00 8.83
N LEU A 333 -16.84 13.81 9.20
CA LEU A 333 -16.88 13.38 10.60
C LEU A 333 -15.48 13.18 11.19
N GLY A 334 -14.51 12.75 10.36
CA GLY A 334 -13.11 12.70 10.74
C GLY A 334 -12.56 14.07 11.09
N GLU A 335 -12.88 15.07 10.28
CA GLU A 335 -12.46 16.46 10.52
C GLU A 335 -13.21 17.11 11.69
N TYR A 336 -14.46 16.70 11.96
CA TYR A 336 -15.10 17.08 13.22
C TYR A 336 -14.32 16.58 14.44
N GLY A 337 -13.95 15.31 14.42
CA GLY A 337 -13.15 14.70 15.52
C GLY A 337 -11.83 15.42 15.74
N ARG A 338 -11.22 15.92 14.67
CA ARG A 338 -9.95 16.65 14.72
C ARG A 338 -10.01 17.95 15.52
N PHE A 339 -11.17 18.62 15.61
CA PHE A 339 -11.27 19.83 16.43
C PHE A 339 -10.84 19.63 17.88
N GLY A 340 -10.94 18.41 18.42
CA GLY A 340 -10.47 18.09 19.76
C GLY A 340 -8.93 18.12 19.91
N GLU A 341 -8.16 18.24 18.84
CA GLU A 341 -6.72 18.50 18.88
C GLU A 341 -6.42 19.96 19.27
N ILE A 342 -7.40 20.85 19.15
CA ILE A 342 -7.35 22.19 19.75
C ILE A 342 -7.74 22.05 21.22
N PRO A 343 -6.83 22.30 22.19
CA PRO A 343 -7.08 22.02 23.60
C PRO A 343 -8.38 22.62 24.14
N ALA A 344 -8.72 23.84 23.73
CA ALA A 344 -9.94 24.53 24.14
C ALA A 344 -11.23 23.85 23.67
N LEU A 345 -11.18 23.03 22.62
CA LEU A 345 -12.34 22.38 22.03
C LEU A 345 -12.44 20.89 22.39
N LYS A 346 -11.44 20.30 23.06
CA LYS A 346 -11.38 18.86 23.32
C LYS A 346 -12.63 18.32 24.01
N THR A 347 -13.06 18.96 25.10
CA THR A 347 -14.22 18.49 25.86
C THR A 347 -15.52 18.58 25.05
N GLU A 348 -15.73 19.68 24.34
CA GLU A 348 -16.88 19.85 23.46
C GLU A 348 -16.87 18.80 22.33
N THR A 349 -15.72 18.59 21.72
CA THR A 349 -15.57 17.62 20.61
C THR A 349 -15.85 16.20 21.07
N VAL A 350 -15.31 15.77 22.22
CA VAL A 350 -15.55 14.42 22.76
C VAL A 350 -17.03 14.19 23.05
N ALA A 351 -17.71 15.18 23.68
CA ALA A 351 -19.14 15.08 23.92
C ALA A 351 -19.95 15.01 22.61
N GLY A 352 -19.57 15.83 21.62
CA GLY A 352 -20.15 15.78 20.28
C GLY A 352 -19.92 14.44 19.57
N LEU A 353 -18.73 13.86 19.67
CA LEU A 353 -18.42 12.53 19.12
C LEU A 353 -19.31 11.45 19.75
N GLY A 354 -19.61 11.50 21.05
CA GLY A 354 -20.55 10.58 21.69
C GLY A 354 -21.96 10.66 21.08
N THR A 355 -22.44 11.86 20.77
CA THR A 355 -23.72 12.07 20.05
C THR A 355 -23.64 11.52 18.63
N LEU A 356 -22.56 11.83 17.90
CA LEU A 356 -22.35 11.37 16.52
C LEU A 356 -22.22 9.86 16.41
N LEU A 357 -21.66 9.18 17.43
CA LEU A 357 -21.58 7.72 17.48
C LEU A 357 -22.98 7.08 17.42
N GLY A 358 -23.93 7.62 18.21
CA GLY A 358 -25.33 7.18 18.18
C GLY A 358 -26.00 7.44 16.83
N LEU A 359 -25.81 8.66 16.28
CA LEU A 359 -26.39 9.04 14.99
C LEU A 359 -25.82 8.23 13.82
N THR A 360 -24.52 7.99 13.79
CA THR A 360 -23.90 7.18 12.74
C THR A 360 -24.29 5.71 12.84
N LYS A 361 -24.45 5.17 14.06
CA LYS A 361 -25.01 3.83 14.28
C LYS A 361 -26.43 3.73 13.73
N GLN A 362 -27.27 4.71 14.02
CA GLN A 362 -28.67 4.73 13.55
C GLN A 362 -28.78 4.87 12.05
N ASN A 363 -28.00 5.78 11.44
CA ASN A 363 -28.15 6.18 10.04
C ASN A 363 -27.36 5.30 9.07
N PHE A 364 -26.20 4.81 9.48
CA PHE A 364 -25.27 4.04 8.63
C PHE A 364 -25.03 2.62 9.13
N GLY A 365 -25.36 2.31 10.37
CA GLY A 365 -25.14 1.02 10.99
C GLY A 365 -23.87 0.99 11.84
N GLU A 366 -23.88 0.17 12.90
CA GLU A 366 -22.68 -0.15 13.64
C GLU A 366 -21.69 -0.89 12.74
N GLY A 367 -20.42 -0.53 12.78
CA GLY A 367 -19.40 -1.09 11.88
C GLY A 367 -19.37 -0.47 10.48
N SER A 368 -20.15 0.61 10.24
CA SER A 368 -19.99 1.40 9.02
C SER A 368 -18.75 2.30 9.10
N GLN A 369 -18.22 2.72 7.96
CA GLN A 369 -17.07 3.64 7.91
C GLN A 369 -17.31 4.96 8.68
N PRO A 370 -18.46 5.65 8.56
CA PRO A 370 -18.75 6.82 9.39
C PRO A 370 -18.73 6.52 10.89
N TRP A 371 -19.35 5.42 11.32
CA TRP A 371 -19.34 4.99 12.72
C TRP A 371 -17.91 4.68 13.21
N ALA A 372 -17.14 3.94 12.43
CA ALA A 372 -15.78 3.57 12.77
C ALA A 372 -14.85 4.79 12.88
N LYS A 373 -15.05 5.81 12.04
CA LYS A 373 -14.29 7.05 12.11
C LYS A 373 -14.57 7.80 13.43
N VAL A 374 -15.81 7.87 13.86
CA VAL A 374 -16.20 8.48 15.15
C VAL A 374 -15.64 7.66 16.32
N ALA A 375 -15.78 6.33 16.29
CA ALA A 375 -15.22 5.43 17.29
C ALA A 375 -13.69 5.55 17.39
N GLY A 376 -13.01 5.76 16.26
CA GLY A 376 -11.58 5.99 16.19
C GLY A 376 -11.16 7.23 16.98
N TRP A 377 -11.87 8.34 16.83
CA TRP A 377 -11.60 9.55 17.60
C TRP A 377 -11.87 9.40 19.09
N LEU A 378 -12.93 8.67 19.47
CA LEU A 378 -13.21 8.38 20.89
C LEU A 378 -12.10 7.54 21.53
N ASN A 379 -11.54 6.57 20.77
CA ASN A 379 -10.34 5.82 21.20
C ASN A 379 -9.12 6.75 21.32
N TYR A 380 -8.91 7.62 20.33
CA TYR A 380 -7.80 8.59 20.32
C TYR A 380 -7.80 9.50 21.56
N TYR A 381 -8.97 9.98 21.95
CA TYR A 381 -9.11 10.85 23.14
C TYR A 381 -9.21 10.10 24.48
N GLY A 382 -9.11 8.76 24.46
CA GLY A 382 -9.21 7.94 25.67
C GLY A 382 -10.62 7.86 26.25
N ALA A 383 -11.65 8.11 25.44
CA ALA A 383 -13.05 8.13 25.85
C ALA A 383 -13.83 6.85 25.44
N CYS A 384 -13.15 5.84 24.89
CA CYS A 384 -13.79 4.66 24.31
C CYS A 384 -14.59 3.84 25.30
N GLU A 385 -14.16 3.75 26.57
CA GLU A 385 -14.88 2.98 27.63
C GLU A 385 -16.25 3.59 27.90
N GLN A 386 -16.34 4.92 28.01
CA GLN A 386 -17.58 5.63 28.23
C GLN A 386 -18.65 5.32 27.19
N TYR A 387 -18.22 5.00 25.96
CA TYR A 387 -19.11 4.79 24.80
C TYR A 387 -19.13 3.33 24.31
N GLY A 388 -18.42 2.40 24.97
CA GLY A 388 -18.41 0.98 24.64
C GLY A 388 -17.78 0.67 23.27
N VAL A 389 -16.75 1.44 22.84
CA VAL A 389 -16.14 1.31 21.50
C VAL A 389 -14.62 1.16 21.57
N CYS A 390 -14.09 0.59 22.65
CA CYS A 390 -12.66 0.35 22.75
C CYS A 390 -12.17 -0.64 21.69
N LYS A 391 -10.98 -0.36 21.11
CA LYS A 391 -10.38 -1.17 20.04
C LYS A 391 -10.29 -2.64 20.39
N GLY A 392 -9.88 -2.98 21.62
CA GLY A 392 -9.74 -4.35 22.05
C GLY A 392 -11.06 -5.15 22.07
N ASP A 393 -12.18 -4.50 22.34
CA ASP A 393 -13.49 -5.15 22.34
C ASP A 393 -14.04 -5.28 20.90
N ILE A 394 -13.79 -4.28 20.07
CA ILE A 394 -14.07 -4.36 18.63
C ILE A 394 -13.27 -5.51 18.02
N GLU A 395 -11.97 -5.59 18.31
CA GLU A 395 -11.07 -6.61 17.79
C GLU A 395 -11.51 -8.03 18.15
N LYS A 396 -11.88 -8.28 19.42
CA LYS A 396 -12.43 -9.58 19.85
C LYS A 396 -13.70 -9.96 19.12
N ARG A 397 -14.55 -8.98 18.79
CA ARG A 397 -15.81 -9.21 18.10
C ARG A 397 -15.62 -9.55 16.63
N ILE A 398 -14.70 -8.85 15.94
CA ILE A 398 -14.47 -9.06 14.51
C ILE A 398 -13.49 -10.20 14.22
N PHE A 399 -12.67 -10.61 15.18
CA PHE A 399 -11.77 -11.75 15.10
C PHE A 399 -12.04 -12.74 16.25
N PRO A 400 -13.21 -13.44 16.23
CA PRO A 400 -13.58 -14.34 17.31
C PRO A 400 -12.71 -15.60 17.38
N TYR A 401 -11.99 -15.92 16.29
CA TYR A 401 -11.16 -17.11 16.22
C TYR A 401 -9.68 -16.76 16.16
N THR A 402 -8.86 -17.56 16.82
CA THR A 402 -7.40 -17.55 16.71
C THR A 402 -6.95 -18.97 16.43
N TYR A 403 -6.37 -19.18 15.25
CA TYR A 403 -5.78 -20.46 14.85
C TYR A 403 -4.26 -20.39 14.98
N VAL A 404 -3.66 -21.42 15.56
CA VAL A 404 -2.23 -21.47 15.86
C VAL A 404 -1.63 -22.73 15.25
N TYR A 405 -0.65 -22.56 14.36
CA TYR A 405 0.06 -23.63 13.69
C TYR A 405 1.53 -23.63 14.05
N ASP A 406 2.20 -24.79 13.88
CA ASP A 406 3.64 -24.97 14.04
C ASP A 406 4.18 -24.42 15.36
N ASN A 407 3.52 -24.79 16.47
CA ASN A 407 3.88 -24.34 17.83
C ASN A 407 3.94 -22.80 17.99
N GLY A 408 3.14 -22.08 17.22
CA GLY A 408 3.06 -20.62 17.28
C GLY A 408 3.89 -19.89 16.23
N ALA A 409 4.52 -20.61 15.31
CA ALA A 409 5.21 -19.97 14.20
C ALA A 409 4.26 -19.28 13.20
N ILE A 410 2.99 -19.72 13.12
CA ILE A 410 1.94 -19.06 12.36
C ILE A 410 0.72 -18.89 13.26
N LYS A 411 0.21 -17.66 13.37
CA LYS A 411 -0.98 -17.31 14.15
C LYS A 411 -1.94 -16.52 13.28
N VAL A 412 -3.19 -16.99 13.17
CA VAL A 412 -4.21 -16.35 12.35
C VAL A 412 -5.38 -15.91 13.23
N ARG A 413 -5.67 -14.61 13.22
CA ARG A 413 -6.86 -14.03 13.87
C ARG A 413 -7.88 -13.68 12.79
N THR A 414 -9.12 -14.20 12.92
CA THR A 414 -10.13 -14.06 11.88
C THR A 414 -11.55 -14.36 12.37
N ALA A 415 -12.55 -14.03 11.57
CA ALA A 415 -13.91 -14.57 11.68
C ALA A 415 -14.19 -15.71 10.69
N LEU A 416 -13.25 -16.04 9.81
CA LEU A 416 -13.43 -17.09 8.82
C LEU A 416 -13.31 -18.49 9.47
N ASP A 417 -13.89 -19.45 8.79
CA ASP A 417 -13.87 -20.84 9.23
C ASP A 417 -12.46 -21.45 9.16
N ARG A 418 -12.30 -22.55 9.87
CA ARG A 418 -11.05 -23.27 9.93
C ARG A 418 -10.59 -23.82 8.59
N ALA A 419 -11.52 -24.28 7.75
CA ALA A 419 -11.15 -24.88 6.46
C ALA A 419 -10.46 -23.88 5.54
N THR A 420 -10.98 -22.65 5.50
CA THR A 420 -10.32 -21.54 4.77
C THR A 420 -8.91 -21.29 5.26
N VAL A 421 -8.71 -21.26 6.59
CA VAL A 421 -7.38 -20.98 7.17
C VAL A 421 -6.44 -22.18 7.01
N ASP A 422 -6.93 -23.39 7.14
CA ASP A 422 -6.14 -24.62 6.89
C ASP A 422 -5.65 -24.65 5.43
N GLN A 423 -6.46 -24.24 4.45
CA GLN A 423 -6.02 -24.16 3.05
C GLN A 423 -4.83 -23.21 2.88
N LEU A 424 -4.87 -22.03 3.49
CA LEU A 424 -3.75 -21.09 3.47
C LEU A 424 -2.50 -21.65 4.16
N TYR A 425 -2.69 -22.35 5.28
CA TYR A 425 -1.59 -23.02 5.96
C TYR A 425 -0.91 -24.05 5.05
N TYR A 426 -1.67 -24.92 4.38
CA TYR A 426 -1.09 -25.91 3.45
C TYR A 426 -0.45 -25.24 2.24
N ALA A 427 -1.03 -24.15 1.74
CA ALA A 427 -0.42 -23.35 0.67
C ALA A 427 0.95 -22.80 1.09
N SER A 428 1.09 -22.30 2.34
CA SER A 428 2.38 -21.82 2.85
C SER A 428 3.46 -22.90 2.88
N LYS A 429 3.09 -24.19 3.05
CA LYS A 429 4.05 -25.28 3.07
C LYS A 429 4.63 -25.57 1.69
N GLN A 430 3.81 -25.47 0.65
CA GLN A 430 4.30 -25.60 -0.74
C GLN A 430 5.27 -24.46 -1.07
N VAL A 431 4.88 -23.20 -0.76
CA VAL A 431 5.75 -22.03 -0.96
C VAL A 431 7.07 -22.19 -0.22
N LYS A 432 7.01 -22.51 1.08
CA LYS A 432 8.20 -22.66 1.93
C LYS A 432 9.16 -23.73 1.41
N ALA A 433 8.65 -24.87 0.99
CA ALA A 433 9.50 -25.97 0.51
C ALA A 433 10.25 -25.58 -0.78
N GLN A 434 9.55 -24.99 -1.75
CA GLN A 434 10.17 -24.54 -3.00
C GLN A 434 11.13 -23.37 -2.77
N PHE A 435 10.77 -22.44 -1.88
CA PHE A 435 11.64 -21.33 -1.48
C PHE A 435 12.99 -21.82 -0.94
N HIS A 436 12.98 -22.74 0.00
CA HIS A 436 14.22 -23.26 0.59
C HIS A 436 15.08 -24.05 -0.40
N ARG A 437 14.47 -24.72 -1.38
CA ARG A 437 15.24 -25.37 -2.47
C ARG A 437 16.02 -24.33 -3.28
N VAL A 438 15.36 -23.22 -3.67
CA VAL A 438 15.99 -22.16 -4.46
C VAL A 438 17.06 -21.43 -3.65
N VAL A 439 16.77 -21.09 -2.40
CA VAL A 439 17.72 -20.41 -1.49
C VAL A 439 18.89 -21.33 -1.08
N GLY A 440 18.69 -22.65 -1.10
CA GLY A 440 19.69 -23.65 -0.72
C GLY A 440 20.00 -23.67 0.79
N SER A 441 19.08 -23.15 1.62
CA SER A 441 19.25 -23.12 3.07
C SER A 441 17.89 -23.05 3.77
N THR A 442 17.78 -23.69 4.93
CA THR A 442 16.65 -23.58 5.85
C THR A 442 16.96 -22.72 7.07
N GLU A 443 18.19 -22.22 7.18
CA GLU A 443 18.64 -21.41 8.31
C GLU A 443 18.27 -19.93 8.12
N PRO A 444 17.65 -19.29 9.12
CA PRO A 444 17.42 -17.86 9.10
C PRO A 444 18.73 -17.07 8.95
N ILE A 445 18.63 -15.84 8.43
CA ILE A 445 19.78 -14.94 8.41
C ILE A 445 20.12 -14.48 9.84
N ALA A 446 21.39 -14.16 10.03
CA ALA A 446 21.87 -13.72 11.34
C ALA A 446 21.16 -12.40 11.77
N GLY A 447 20.63 -12.40 12.98
CA GLY A 447 19.91 -11.25 13.54
C GLY A 447 18.41 -11.21 13.25
N ASP A 448 17.85 -12.18 12.52
CA ASP A 448 16.40 -12.29 12.36
C ASP A 448 15.70 -12.52 13.71
N THR A 449 14.68 -11.71 13.99
CA THR A 449 13.84 -11.79 15.21
C THR A 449 12.42 -12.24 14.91
N ASN A 450 12.03 -12.37 13.65
CA ASN A 450 10.67 -12.66 13.18
C ASN A 450 10.38 -14.17 13.16
N THR A 451 10.41 -14.80 14.34
CA THR A 451 10.21 -16.24 14.47
C THR A 451 8.73 -16.69 14.34
N SER A 452 7.80 -15.74 14.30
CA SER A 452 6.36 -16.00 14.22
C SER A 452 5.70 -15.03 13.24
N LEU A 453 4.94 -15.56 12.30
CA LEU A 453 4.09 -14.79 11.40
C LEU A 453 2.69 -14.64 12.01
N ASN A 454 2.25 -13.40 12.19
CA ASN A 454 0.91 -13.07 12.62
C ASN A 454 0.08 -12.70 11.37
N ILE A 455 -1.10 -13.27 11.23
CA ILE A 455 -2.02 -13.00 10.12
C ILE A 455 -3.31 -12.47 10.72
N VAL A 456 -3.74 -11.30 10.25
CA VAL A 456 -5.02 -10.68 10.61
C VAL A 456 -5.89 -10.69 9.35
N LEU A 457 -6.84 -11.62 9.32
CA LEU A 457 -7.65 -11.91 8.14
C LEU A 457 -9.09 -11.46 8.38
N TYR A 458 -9.46 -10.34 7.78
CA TYR A 458 -10.81 -9.79 7.84
C TYR A 458 -11.79 -10.64 7.04
N ALA A 459 -13.05 -10.71 7.51
CA ALA A 459 -14.07 -11.54 6.87
C ALA A 459 -14.50 -11.02 5.50
N SER A 460 -14.30 -9.74 5.23
CA SER A 460 -14.65 -9.11 3.94
C SER A 460 -13.79 -7.88 3.67
N ARG A 461 -13.83 -7.41 2.41
CA ARG A 461 -13.24 -6.13 2.03
C ARG A 461 -13.85 -4.98 2.81
N ALA A 462 -15.17 -4.99 3.01
CA ALA A 462 -15.86 -3.96 3.78
C ALA A 462 -15.38 -3.89 5.24
N ASP A 463 -15.16 -5.05 5.88
CA ASP A 463 -14.58 -5.10 7.23
C ASP A 463 -13.14 -4.59 7.26
N TYR A 464 -12.34 -4.97 6.27
CA TYR A 464 -10.98 -4.47 6.14
C TYR A 464 -10.96 -2.95 6.02
N GLU A 465 -11.74 -2.39 5.10
CA GLU A 465 -11.82 -0.95 4.87
C GLU A 465 -12.38 -0.18 6.08
N THR A 466 -13.21 -0.81 6.88
CA THR A 466 -13.82 -0.19 8.07
C THR A 466 -12.91 -0.28 9.29
N TYR A 467 -12.47 -1.48 9.61
CA TYR A 467 -11.84 -1.73 10.90
C TYR A 467 -10.32 -1.65 10.87
N HIS A 468 -9.68 -1.88 9.73
CA HIS A 468 -8.23 -1.78 9.66
C HIS A 468 -7.70 -0.38 9.98
N PRO A 469 -8.24 0.71 9.40
CA PRO A 469 -7.85 2.06 9.80
C PRO A 469 -8.19 2.38 11.26
N LEU A 470 -9.32 1.88 11.76
CA LEU A 470 -9.70 2.07 13.16
C LEU A 470 -8.72 1.41 14.12
N LEU A 471 -8.33 0.16 13.86
CA LEU A 471 -7.47 -0.63 14.74
C LEU A 471 -6.00 -0.26 14.67
N THR A 472 -5.50 -0.01 13.45
CA THR A 472 -4.07 0.13 13.17
C THR A 472 -3.65 1.57 12.85
N GLY A 473 -4.56 2.42 12.39
CA GLY A 473 -4.26 3.74 11.83
C GLY A 473 -3.72 3.72 10.40
N MET A 474 -3.59 2.55 9.78
CA MET A 474 -3.12 2.40 8.40
C MET A 474 -4.28 2.53 7.41
N ASP A 475 -3.98 2.95 6.18
CA ASP A 475 -4.96 2.98 5.10
C ASP A 475 -5.22 1.57 4.51
N THR A 476 -6.18 1.48 3.60
CA THR A 476 -6.60 0.23 2.96
C THR A 476 -6.65 0.34 1.44
N ASN A 477 -5.82 1.22 0.87
CA ASN A 477 -5.67 1.39 -0.59
C ASN A 477 -4.88 0.24 -1.24
N ASN A 478 -4.84 -0.91 -0.58
CA ASN A 478 -4.10 -2.10 -0.99
C ASN A 478 -4.98 -3.35 -0.85
N GLY A 479 -4.53 -4.45 -1.39
CA GLY A 479 -5.19 -5.75 -1.25
C GLY A 479 -4.84 -6.48 0.04
N GLY A 480 -3.76 -6.07 0.66
CA GLY A 480 -3.18 -6.58 1.89
C GLY A 480 -1.87 -5.85 2.14
N VAL A 481 -1.31 -6.01 3.31
CA VAL A 481 -0.02 -5.41 3.67
C VAL A 481 0.72 -6.31 4.65
N TYR A 482 1.97 -6.61 4.34
CA TYR A 482 2.89 -7.24 5.26
C TYR A 482 3.73 -6.16 5.96
N ILE A 483 3.79 -6.24 7.28
CA ILE A 483 4.63 -5.39 8.13
C ILE A 483 5.72 -6.26 8.70
N GLU A 484 6.95 -6.05 8.27
CA GLU A 484 8.07 -6.89 8.62
C GLU A 484 8.43 -6.80 10.12
N ARG A 485 8.39 -5.61 10.72
CA ARG A 485 8.55 -5.47 12.17
C ARG A 485 7.39 -6.12 12.90
N GLY A 486 7.67 -7.25 13.56
CA GLY A 486 6.66 -8.06 14.24
C GLY A 486 5.92 -9.00 13.28
N ALA A 487 6.41 -9.16 12.05
CA ALA A 487 5.95 -10.10 11.04
C ALA A 487 4.42 -10.26 11.05
N THR A 488 3.72 -9.19 10.66
CA THR A 488 2.25 -9.20 10.65
C THR A 488 1.72 -8.92 9.25
N PHE A 489 0.90 -9.84 8.75
CA PHE A 489 0.20 -9.71 7.49
C PHE A 489 -1.28 -9.41 7.72
N TYR A 490 -1.79 -8.36 7.08
CA TYR A 490 -3.19 -7.93 7.11
C TYR A 490 -3.81 -8.11 5.75
N THR A 491 -4.97 -8.77 5.66
CA THR A 491 -5.74 -8.91 4.42
C THR A 491 -7.19 -9.28 4.72
N TYR A 492 -7.97 -9.58 3.69
CA TYR A 492 -9.39 -9.89 3.78
C TYR A 492 -9.80 -11.01 2.82
N GLN A 493 -10.92 -11.71 3.15
CA GLN A 493 -11.56 -12.66 2.24
C GLN A 493 -12.09 -11.94 1.00
N ARG A 494 -11.79 -12.48 -0.18
CA ARG A 494 -11.98 -11.82 -1.48
C ARG A 494 -12.99 -12.51 -2.34
N ARG A 495 -13.76 -11.71 -3.07
CA ARG A 495 -14.57 -12.16 -4.19
C ARG A 495 -13.87 -11.78 -5.48
N VAL A 496 -13.63 -12.77 -6.34
CA VAL A 496 -13.03 -12.53 -7.66
C VAL A 496 -14.17 -12.57 -8.69
N PRO A 497 -14.31 -11.58 -9.57
CA PRO A 497 -13.43 -10.40 -9.79
C PRO A 497 -13.88 -9.12 -9.04
N GLN A 498 -14.87 -9.16 -8.14
CA GLN A 498 -15.52 -7.98 -7.57
C GLN A 498 -14.60 -7.17 -6.64
N ASP A 499 -13.85 -7.86 -5.80
CA ASP A 499 -12.97 -7.24 -4.81
C ASP A 499 -11.52 -7.17 -5.29
N SER A 500 -11.11 -8.12 -6.14
CA SER A 500 -9.73 -8.29 -6.59
C SER A 500 -9.66 -9.16 -7.84
N SER A 501 -8.60 -9.04 -8.62
CA SER A 501 -8.23 -9.99 -9.68
C SER A 501 -7.57 -11.25 -9.14
N LEU A 502 -7.06 -11.22 -7.90
CA LEU A 502 -6.38 -12.33 -7.23
C LEU A 502 -7.27 -12.98 -6.19
N THR A 503 -7.17 -14.29 -6.05
CA THR A 503 -7.78 -15.04 -4.95
C THR A 503 -7.10 -14.72 -3.62
N LEU A 504 -7.72 -15.07 -2.50
CA LEU A 504 -7.10 -14.95 -1.18
C LEU A 504 -5.81 -15.78 -1.09
N GLU A 505 -5.80 -16.98 -1.68
CA GLU A 505 -4.63 -17.86 -1.67
C GLU A 505 -3.47 -17.28 -2.50
N GLU A 506 -3.73 -16.72 -3.70
CA GLU A 506 -2.69 -16.06 -4.49
C GLU A 506 -2.03 -14.91 -3.69
N LEU A 507 -2.82 -14.00 -3.15
CA LEU A 507 -2.24 -12.92 -2.34
C LEU A 507 -1.52 -13.44 -1.10
N PHE A 508 -2.09 -14.42 -0.40
CA PHE A 508 -1.47 -14.96 0.81
C PHE A 508 -0.09 -15.58 0.51
N ARG A 509 0.04 -16.31 -0.59
CA ARG A 509 1.31 -16.88 -1.02
C ARG A 509 2.33 -15.78 -1.30
N HIS A 510 1.95 -14.69 -1.96
CA HIS A 510 2.79 -13.53 -2.23
C HIS A 510 3.32 -12.90 -0.94
N GLU A 511 2.44 -12.53 -0.02
CA GLU A 511 2.82 -11.91 1.24
C GLU A 511 3.63 -12.84 2.15
N TYR A 512 3.39 -14.15 2.05
CA TYR A 512 4.18 -15.14 2.75
C TYR A 512 5.63 -15.19 2.25
N VAL A 513 5.86 -14.92 0.96
CA VAL A 513 7.22 -14.81 0.40
C VAL A 513 7.95 -13.59 0.97
N HIS A 514 7.28 -12.45 1.18
CA HIS A 514 7.91 -11.31 1.86
C HIS A 514 8.40 -11.69 3.25
N TYR A 515 7.59 -12.43 4.02
CA TYR A 515 8.02 -12.99 5.30
C TYR A 515 9.24 -13.91 5.16
N LEU A 516 9.25 -14.79 4.16
CA LEU A 516 10.40 -15.68 3.92
C LEU A 516 11.65 -14.92 3.47
N ASN A 517 11.51 -13.94 2.59
CA ASN A 517 12.63 -13.08 2.15
C ASN A 517 13.25 -12.31 3.31
N GLY A 518 12.44 -11.65 4.13
CA GLY A 518 12.92 -10.91 5.30
C GLY A 518 13.62 -11.80 6.32
N ARG A 519 13.14 -13.05 6.48
CA ARG A 519 13.69 -13.99 7.45
C ARG A 519 14.92 -14.76 6.95
N PHE A 520 14.95 -15.14 5.66
CA PHE A 520 15.92 -16.11 5.14
C PHE A 520 16.83 -15.54 4.07
N ALA A 521 16.59 -14.35 3.55
CA ALA A 521 17.36 -13.84 2.41
C ALA A 521 17.90 -12.43 2.61
N VAL A 522 17.08 -11.44 2.97
CA VAL A 522 17.44 -10.02 2.96
C VAL A 522 17.73 -9.51 4.36
N HIS A 523 18.90 -8.92 4.57
CA HIS A 523 19.32 -8.36 5.86
C HIS A 523 18.69 -6.99 6.14
N GLY A 524 18.24 -6.76 7.38
CA GLY A 524 17.62 -5.52 7.83
C GLY A 524 16.11 -5.53 7.70
N SER A 525 15.46 -4.44 8.06
CA SER A 525 14.00 -4.29 7.93
C SER A 525 13.64 -3.59 6.63
N PHE A 526 12.48 -3.92 6.07
CA PHE A 526 11.98 -3.32 4.83
C PHE A 526 11.99 -1.78 4.91
N GLY A 527 12.52 -1.15 3.87
CA GLY A 527 12.66 0.30 3.79
C GLY A 527 13.87 0.88 4.55
N GLU A 528 14.64 0.07 5.26
CA GLU A 528 15.79 0.49 6.06
C GLU A 528 17.09 -0.11 5.55
N GLY A 529 18.19 0.64 5.73
CA GLY A 529 19.52 0.14 5.40
C GLY A 529 19.85 0.12 3.90
N PRO A 530 21.00 -0.47 3.54
CA PRO A 530 21.53 -0.40 2.17
C PRO A 530 20.72 -1.20 1.14
N TRP A 531 20.00 -2.23 1.55
CA TRP A 531 19.24 -3.09 0.65
C TRP A 531 18.05 -2.36 0.02
N TYR A 532 17.44 -1.41 0.73
CA TYR A 532 16.24 -0.70 0.29
C TYR A 532 16.53 0.69 -0.29
N GLN A 533 17.82 1.06 -0.43
CA GLN A 533 18.20 2.31 -1.08
C GLN A 533 18.03 2.21 -2.59
N ASN A 534 17.49 3.28 -3.20
CA ASN A 534 17.32 3.43 -4.65
C ASN A 534 16.52 2.27 -5.28
N ASP A 535 15.50 1.78 -4.59
CA ASP A 535 14.63 0.69 -5.04
C ASP A 535 15.40 -0.58 -5.44
N ARG A 536 16.56 -0.83 -4.82
CA ARG A 536 17.49 -1.91 -5.19
C ARG A 536 16.84 -3.28 -5.20
N THR A 537 16.00 -3.60 -4.22
CA THR A 537 15.36 -4.90 -4.06
C THR A 537 13.95 -4.98 -4.62
N THR A 538 13.39 -3.87 -5.13
CA THR A 538 11.98 -3.78 -5.54
C THR A 538 11.58 -4.91 -6.51
N ALA A 539 12.31 -5.09 -7.60
CA ALA A 539 12.00 -6.14 -8.58
C ALA A 539 12.24 -7.56 -8.03
N MET A 540 13.21 -7.74 -7.14
CA MET A 540 13.46 -9.01 -6.47
C MET A 540 12.34 -9.33 -5.49
N ASP A 541 11.98 -8.39 -4.65
CA ASP A 541 11.03 -8.58 -3.56
C ASP A 541 9.63 -8.88 -4.10
N GLU A 542 9.11 -8.03 -4.98
CA GLU A 542 7.81 -8.22 -5.60
C GLU A 542 7.80 -9.37 -6.62
N GLY A 543 8.85 -9.45 -7.44
CA GLY A 543 8.93 -10.48 -8.47
C GLY A 543 9.08 -11.88 -7.90
N THR A 544 9.78 -12.07 -6.77
CA THR A 544 9.85 -13.38 -6.10
C THR A 544 8.55 -13.71 -5.37
N GLY A 545 7.84 -12.70 -4.83
CA GLY A 545 6.47 -12.85 -4.35
C GLY A 545 5.58 -13.47 -5.42
N GLU A 546 5.53 -12.86 -6.59
CA GLU A 546 4.77 -13.35 -7.75
C GLU A 546 5.25 -14.71 -8.25
N PHE A 547 6.53 -14.98 -8.23
CA PHE A 547 7.13 -16.24 -8.69
C PHE A 547 6.77 -17.43 -7.78
N PHE A 548 7.00 -17.31 -6.47
CA PHE A 548 6.74 -18.41 -5.54
C PHE A 548 5.25 -18.68 -5.29
N ASP A 549 4.37 -17.78 -5.68
CA ASP A 549 2.93 -18.03 -5.69
C ASP A 549 2.57 -19.27 -6.53
N GLY A 550 3.35 -19.55 -7.57
CA GLY A 550 3.22 -20.72 -8.40
C GLY A 550 3.75 -22.02 -7.78
N ALA A 551 4.26 -21.99 -6.55
CA ALA A 551 4.85 -23.16 -5.90
C ALA A 551 3.85 -24.31 -5.78
N THR A 552 4.30 -25.52 -6.18
CA THR A 552 3.55 -26.77 -6.04
C THR A 552 4.28 -27.71 -5.09
N ARG A 553 3.65 -28.81 -4.74
CA ARG A 553 4.25 -29.83 -3.88
C ARG A 553 5.41 -30.55 -4.58
N ASP A 554 5.18 -31.05 -5.79
CA ASP A 554 6.03 -32.01 -6.51
C ASP A 554 6.27 -31.67 -7.99
N ASP A 555 5.66 -30.59 -8.52
CA ASP A 555 5.86 -30.12 -9.89
C ASP A 555 6.65 -28.78 -9.95
N GLY A 556 7.40 -28.47 -8.90
CA GLY A 556 8.21 -27.27 -8.82
C GLY A 556 7.37 -25.99 -8.71
N ILE A 557 7.64 -25.02 -9.57
CA ILE A 557 6.97 -23.72 -9.61
C ILE A 557 6.30 -23.53 -10.96
N ALA A 558 4.99 -23.44 -10.95
CA ALA A 558 4.15 -23.36 -12.14
C ALA A 558 3.86 -21.89 -12.51
N VAL A 559 3.86 -21.59 -13.81
CA VAL A 559 3.53 -20.24 -14.31
C VAL A 559 2.06 -19.92 -14.05
N ARG A 560 1.80 -18.79 -13.36
CA ARG A 560 0.45 -18.40 -13.03
C ARG A 560 -0.29 -17.72 -14.18
N LYS A 561 -1.56 -18.09 -14.34
CA LYS A 561 -2.47 -17.53 -15.34
C LYS A 561 -2.65 -16.02 -15.19
N SER A 562 -2.74 -15.53 -13.96
CA SER A 562 -2.97 -14.11 -13.65
C SER A 562 -1.84 -13.22 -14.16
N LEU A 563 -0.58 -13.62 -14.01
CA LEU A 563 0.59 -12.86 -14.47
C LEU A 563 0.60 -12.72 -16.00
N VAL A 564 0.41 -13.83 -16.71
CA VAL A 564 0.44 -13.82 -18.19
C VAL A 564 -0.74 -13.03 -18.76
N LYS A 565 -1.93 -13.10 -18.13
CA LYS A 565 -3.07 -12.23 -18.50
C LYS A 565 -2.77 -10.74 -18.30
N SER A 566 -2.07 -10.37 -17.24
CA SER A 566 -1.64 -8.98 -17.01
C SER A 566 -0.69 -8.50 -18.10
N ILE A 567 0.28 -9.34 -18.52
CA ILE A 567 1.20 -9.01 -19.63
C ILE A 567 0.44 -8.87 -20.97
N ILE A 568 -0.52 -9.74 -21.26
CA ILE A 568 -1.39 -9.63 -22.44
C ILE A 568 -2.15 -8.28 -22.40
N SER A 569 -2.70 -7.92 -21.26
CA SER A 569 -3.43 -6.67 -21.08
C SER A 569 -2.52 -5.45 -21.25
N ASP A 570 -1.30 -5.49 -20.69
CA ASP A 570 -0.31 -4.42 -20.80
C ASP A 570 0.09 -4.13 -22.26
N THR A 571 0.14 -5.18 -23.09
CA THR A 571 0.57 -5.08 -24.49
C THR A 571 -0.61 -4.98 -25.49
N ALA A 572 -1.85 -5.03 -25.02
CA ALA A 572 -3.05 -5.01 -25.88
C ALA A 572 -3.17 -3.74 -26.77
N GLY A 573 -2.61 -2.62 -26.30
CA GLY A 573 -2.55 -1.36 -27.06
C GLY A 573 -1.37 -1.25 -28.05
N GLY A 574 -0.59 -2.32 -28.27
CA GLY A 574 0.61 -2.32 -29.12
C GLY A 574 1.85 -1.74 -28.44
N GLY A 575 1.81 -1.50 -27.14
CA GLY A 575 2.98 -1.06 -26.37
C GLY A 575 4.05 -2.18 -26.26
N PRO A 576 5.33 -1.82 -26.08
CA PRO A 576 6.40 -2.80 -25.92
C PRO A 576 6.31 -3.48 -24.55
N ARG A 577 6.75 -4.74 -24.48
CA ARG A 577 7.02 -5.45 -23.23
C ARG A 577 8.16 -4.77 -22.48
N MET A 578 8.20 -4.93 -21.17
CA MET A 578 9.37 -4.53 -20.39
C MET A 578 10.56 -5.40 -20.74
N THR A 579 11.73 -4.79 -20.90
CA THR A 579 12.98 -5.52 -21.07
C THR A 579 13.47 -6.05 -19.72
N VAL A 580 14.35 -7.05 -19.74
CA VAL A 580 15.00 -7.59 -18.52
C VAL A 580 15.71 -6.48 -17.75
N ASN A 581 16.36 -5.55 -18.44
CA ASN A 581 16.99 -4.41 -17.78
C ASN A 581 15.96 -3.49 -17.09
N GLN A 582 14.87 -3.17 -17.75
CA GLN A 582 13.81 -2.33 -17.18
C GLN A 582 13.18 -2.99 -15.95
N LEU A 583 12.80 -4.27 -16.05
CA LEU A 583 12.16 -4.96 -14.94
C LEU A 583 13.08 -5.10 -13.72
N LEU A 584 14.37 -5.43 -13.89
CA LEU A 584 15.31 -5.58 -12.79
C LEU A 584 15.66 -4.26 -12.09
N HIS A 585 15.43 -3.12 -12.76
CA HIS A 585 15.65 -1.78 -12.22
C HIS A 585 14.32 -1.01 -12.01
N ALA A 586 13.20 -1.74 -12.00
CA ALA A 586 11.89 -1.13 -11.79
C ALA A 586 11.78 -0.49 -10.40
N THR A 587 10.96 0.55 -10.33
CA THR A 587 10.69 1.31 -9.13
C THR A 587 9.19 1.44 -8.91
N TYR A 588 8.77 1.52 -7.65
CA TYR A 588 7.35 1.73 -7.33
C TYR A 588 6.81 3.06 -7.88
N ASN A 589 7.64 4.11 -7.87
CA ASN A 589 7.23 5.44 -8.30
C ASN A 589 7.21 5.62 -9.83
N GLY A 590 8.02 4.84 -10.58
CA GLY A 590 8.16 4.96 -12.03
C GLY A 590 7.25 4.01 -12.80
N ASP A 591 7.14 2.78 -12.34
CA ASP A 591 6.55 1.67 -13.09
C ASP A 591 5.21 1.17 -12.51
N GLY A 592 4.81 1.67 -11.33
CA GLY A 592 3.60 1.23 -10.65
C GLY A 592 3.61 -0.27 -10.42
N PHE A 593 2.51 -0.96 -10.77
CA PHE A 593 2.42 -2.43 -10.69
C PHE A 593 2.79 -3.16 -11.98
N ARG A 594 3.16 -2.43 -13.03
CA ARG A 594 3.45 -3.02 -14.33
C ARG A 594 4.54 -4.08 -14.26
N PHE A 595 5.60 -3.80 -13.52
CA PHE A 595 6.77 -4.67 -13.44
C PHE A 595 6.50 -5.99 -12.68
N TYR A 596 5.48 -6.07 -11.83
CA TYR A 596 5.17 -7.26 -11.03
C TYR A 596 5.06 -8.53 -11.89
N SER A 597 4.18 -8.47 -12.90
CA SER A 597 3.95 -9.60 -13.80
C SER A 597 5.18 -9.95 -14.63
N TYR A 598 5.95 -8.95 -15.05
CA TYR A 598 7.19 -9.19 -15.79
C TYR A 598 8.29 -9.76 -14.89
N ALA A 599 8.45 -9.26 -13.66
CA ALA A 599 9.45 -9.77 -12.73
C ALA A 599 9.11 -11.21 -12.28
N GLY A 600 7.84 -11.48 -11.93
CA GLY A 600 7.39 -12.83 -11.61
C GLY A 600 7.68 -13.83 -12.72
N THR A 601 7.22 -13.53 -13.94
CA THR A 601 7.46 -14.42 -15.11
C THR A 601 8.93 -14.50 -15.50
N PHE A 602 9.74 -13.48 -15.24
CA PHE A 602 11.19 -13.55 -15.45
C PHE A 602 11.86 -14.53 -14.47
N PHE A 603 11.47 -14.51 -13.19
CA PHE A 603 11.99 -15.47 -12.22
C PHE A 603 11.50 -16.90 -12.52
N GLU A 604 10.28 -17.10 -13.05
CA GLU A 604 9.81 -18.37 -13.57
C GLU A 604 10.66 -18.86 -14.74
N TYR A 605 11.02 -17.96 -15.69
CA TYR A 605 11.94 -18.25 -16.77
C TYR A 605 13.33 -18.65 -16.25
N LEU A 606 13.88 -17.90 -15.28
CA LEU A 606 15.17 -18.25 -14.66
C LEU A 606 15.09 -19.62 -13.99
N TRP A 607 14.05 -19.89 -13.23
CA TRP A 607 13.88 -21.18 -12.55
C TRP A 607 13.80 -22.34 -13.56
N ARG A 608 13.08 -22.16 -14.65
CA ARG A 608 12.94 -23.19 -15.68
C ARG A 608 14.25 -23.46 -16.44
N ASP A 609 14.93 -22.43 -16.87
CA ASP A 609 16.05 -22.55 -17.79
C ASP A 609 17.42 -22.25 -17.16
N HIS A 610 17.47 -21.41 -16.14
CA HIS A 610 18.69 -20.89 -15.52
C HIS A 610 18.64 -20.85 -13.97
N PRO A 611 18.20 -21.89 -13.25
CA PRO A 611 18.03 -21.85 -11.81
C PRO A 611 19.32 -21.47 -11.04
N GLY A 612 20.50 -21.74 -11.60
CA GLY A 612 21.76 -21.31 -11.04
C GLY A 612 21.90 -19.78 -10.93
N LYS A 613 21.33 -19.00 -11.87
CA LYS A 613 21.31 -17.53 -11.80
C LYS A 613 20.42 -17.04 -10.65
N LEU A 614 19.29 -17.71 -10.42
CA LEU A 614 18.39 -17.39 -9.33
C LEU A 614 19.04 -17.71 -7.97
N GLN A 615 19.72 -18.84 -7.86
CA GLN A 615 20.50 -19.20 -6.67
C GLN A 615 21.66 -18.22 -6.41
N GLU A 616 22.31 -17.71 -7.46
CA GLU A 616 23.37 -16.71 -7.35
C GLU A 616 22.80 -15.40 -6.75
N MET A 617 21.62 -14.97 -7.19
CA MET A 617 20.92 -13.82 -6.61
C MET A 617 20.73 -13.99 -5.10
N TYR A 618 20.15 -15.11 -4.67
CA TYR A 618 19.92 -15.38 -3.25
C TYR A 618 21.23 -15.53 -2.45
N LYS A 619 22.30 -16.03 -3.06
CA LYS A 619 23.62 -16.09 -2.44
C LYS A 619 24.14 -14.69 -2.09
N HIS A 620 23.98 -13.70 -2.99
CA HIS A 620 24.39 -12.32 -2.72
C HIS A 620 23.55 -11.68 -1.62
N LEU A 621 22.24 -11.90 -1.63
CA LEU A 621 21.34 -11.41 -0.59
C LEU A 621 21.74 -11.96 0.80
N ARG A 622 21.91 -13.28 0.91
CA ARG A 622 22.28 -13.94 2.17
C ARG A 622 23.70 -13.60 2.64
N ALA A 623 24.61 -13.33 1.73
CA ALA A 623 25.96 -12.88 2.06
C ALA A 623 26.03 -11.42 2.51
N ASN A 624 24.88 -10.72 2.51
CA ASN A 624 24.78 -9.28 2.79
C ASN A 624 25.70 -8.43 1.89
N ASP A 625 25.73 -8.77 0.59
CA ASP A 625 26.59 -8.09 -0.40
C ASP A 625 25.74 -7.35 -1.46
N PRO A 626 25.28 -6.11 -1.15
CA PRO A 626 24.48 -5.33 -2.09
C PRO A 626 25.24 -4.93 -3.36
N THR A 627 26.58 -4.88 -3.31
CA THR A 627 27.41 -4.53 -4.48
C THR A 627 27.43 -5.68 -5.49
N ALA A 628 27.60 -6.92 -5.00
CA ALA A 628 27.53 -8.10 -5.86
C ALA A 628 26.12 -8.31 -6.43
N PHE A 629 25.08 -8.01 -5.65
CA PHE A 629 23.70 -8.04 -6.13
C PHE A 629 23.45 -7.00 -7.24
N ASP A 630 23.94 -5.77 -7.10
CA ASP A 630 23.83 -4.75 -8.14
C ASP A 630 24.61 -5.17 -9.42
N ALA A 631 25.79 -5.77 -9.25
CA ALA A 631 26.55 -6.31 -10.37
C ALA A 631 25.78 -7.44 -11.09
N TRP A 632 25.14 -8.33 -10.31
CA TRP A 632 24.28 -9.39 -10.86
C TRP A 632 23.11 -8.78 -11.66
N ARG A 633 22.34 -7.80 -11.11
CA ARG A 633 21.25 -7.14 -11.84
C ARG A 633 21.70 -6.53 -13.16
N ASN A 634 22.81 -5.79 -13.14
CA ASN A 634 23.37 -5.13 -14.31
C ASN A 634 23.80 -6.17 -15.38
N GLN A 635 24.43 -7.26 -14.95
CA GLN A 635 24.85 -8.33 -15.84
C GLN A 635 23.65 -9.01 -16.51
N GLN A 636 22.61 -9.38 -15.73
CA GLN A 636 21.43 -10.01 -16.30
C GLN A 636 20.66 -9.03 -17.21
N GLY A 637 20.56 -7.75 -16.84
CA GLY A 637 19.92 -6.72 -17.66
C GLY A 637 20.63 -6.44 -18.99
N ALA A 638 21.95 -6.63 -19.05
CA ALA A 638 22.75 -6.44 -20.26
C ALA A 638 22.83 -7.70 -21.17
N ASP A 639 22.38 -8.86 -20.70
CA ASP A 639 22.48 -10.12 -21.44
C ASP A 639 21.40 -10.23 -22.53
N ALA A 640 21.78 -9.93 -23.77
CA ALA A 640 20.88 -10.01 -24.93
C ALA A 640 20.38 -11.45 -25.23
N ASN A 641 21.12 -12.50 -24.81
CA ASN A 641 20.65 -13.88 -24.96
C ASN A 641 19.56 -14.18 -23.95
N LEU A 642 19.73 -13.71 -22.72
CA LEU A 642 18.74 -13.84 -21.66
C LEU A 642 17.44 -13.11 -22.04
N GLN A 643 17.54 -11.88 -22.60
CA GLN A 643 16.39 -11.15 -23.11
C GLN A 643 15.63 -11.93 -24.17
N ARG A 644 16.33 -12.46 -25.20
CA ARG A 644 15.66 -13.25 -26.26
C ARG A 644 15.01 -14.52 -25.73
N GLY A 645 15.69 -15.21 -24.80
CA GLY A 645 15.14 -16.39 -24.16
C GLY A 645 13.88 -16.08 -23.35
N TYR A 646 13.87 -14.98 -22.62
CA TYR A 646 12.72 -14.52 -21.86
C TYR A 646 11.55 -14.13 -22.78
N ASP A 647 11.80 -13.41 -23.88
CA ASP A 647 10.77 -13.08 -24.85
C ASP A 647 10.12 -14.32 -25.46
N ALA A 648 10.93 -15.30 -25.83
CA ALA A 648 10.46 -16.60 -26.33
C ALA A 648 9.67 -17.37 -25.28
N PHE A 649 10.08 -17.31 -24.01
CA PHE A 649 9.35 -17.90 -22.90
C PHE A 649 7.96 -17.25 -22.75
N LEU A 650 7.88 -15.91 -22.77
CA LEU A 650 6.59 -15.20 -22.69
C LEU A 650 5.67 -15.59 -23.85
N ASP A 651 6.18 -15.67 -25.08
CA ASP A 651 5.38 -16.08 -26.25
C ASP A 651 4.79 -17.49 -26.05
N GLN A 652 5.56 -18.43 -25.50
CA GLN A 652 5.08 -19.78 -25.16
C GLN A 652 3.98 -19.73 -24.10
N GLN A 653 4.15 -18.93 -23.01
CA GLN A 653 3.16 -18.85 -21.94
C GLN A 653 1.87 -18.15 -22.41
N ILE A 654 1.97 -17.12 -23.24
CA ILE A 654 0.81 -16.44 -23.83
C ILE A 654 0.00 -17.41 -24.71
N ALA A 655 0.66 -18.25 -25.49
CA ALA A 655 -0.01 -19.24 -26.36
C ALA A 655 -0.87 -20.24 -25.56
N ILE A 656 -0.50 -20.56 -24.33
CA ILE A 656 -1.19 -21.53 -23.47
C ILE A 656 -1.85 -20.88 -22.24
N VAL A 657 -2.11 -19.59 -22.27
CA VAL A 657 -2.56 -18.82 -21.08
C VAL A 657 -3.80 -19.41 -20.39
N ASN A 658 -4.70 -20.06 -21.13
CA ASN A 658 -5.90 -20.64 -20.56
C ASN A 658 -5.65 -21.91 -19.74
N ASP A 659 -4.55 -22.60 -19.99
CA ASP A 659 -4.15 -23.83 -19.32
C ASP A 659 -3.16 -23.61 -18.18
N LEU A 660 -2.73 -22.35 -17.96
CA LEU A 660 -1.79 -22.00 -16.91
C LEU A 660 -2.41 -22.12 -15.51
N PHE A 661 -1.53 -22.27 -14.55
CA PHE A 661 -1.84 -22.54 -13.14
C PHE A 661 -2.64 -21.43 -12.49
N VAL A 662 -3.60 -21.84 -11.67
CA VAL A 662 -4.33 -20.98 -10.72
C VAL A 662 -4.21 -21.66 -9.36
N PRO A 663 -3.54 -21.05 -8.38
CA PRO A 663 -3.38 -21.64 -7.06
C PRO A 663 -4.69 -22.01 -6.41
N ASN A 664 -4.81 -23.26 -6.02
CA ASN A 664 -5.95 -23.81 -5.29
C ASN A 664 -5.50 -25.06 -4.54
N THR A 665 -4.87 -24.85 -3.38
CA THR A 665 -4.27 -25.93 -2.60
C THR A 665 -5.34 -26.87 -2.06
N GLN A 666 -5.20 -28.15 -2.42
CA GLN A 666 -5.99 -29.24 -1.85
C GLN A 666 -5.22 -29.85 -0.68
N TYR A 667 -5.92 -30.28 0.35
CA TYR A 667 -5.34 -30.92 1.51
C TYR A 667 -6.30 -31.94 2.13
N THR A 668 -5.72 -32.85 2.89
CA THR A 668 -6.51 -33.84 3.64
C THR A 668 -6.99 -33.25 4.98
N PRO A 669 -8.31 -33.16 5.22
CA PRO A 669 -8.81 -32.68 6.50
C PRO A 669 -8.24 -33.48 7.68
N ASN A 670 -7.94 -32.79 8.81
CA ASN A 670 -7.29 -33.39 9.96
C ASN A 670 -7.93 -34.69 10.44
N GLY A 671 -9.27 -34.76 10.51
CA GLY A 671 -10.01 -35.95 10.92
C GLY A 671 -9.85 -37.15 9.98
N SER A 672 -9.42 -36.94 8.75
CA SER A 672 -9.20 -37.96 7.73
C SER A 672 -7.72 -38.40 7.62
N LEU A 673 -6.83 -37.74 8.33
CA LEU A 673 -5.42 -38.14 8.37
C LEU A 673 -5.26 -39.49 9.08
N ARG A 674 -4.35 -40.32 8.57
CA ARG A 674 -4.15 -41.67 9.08
C ARG A 674 -3.28 -41.71 10.33
N TYR A 675 -2.15 -41.05 10.32
CA TYR A 675 -1.16 -41.15 11.39
C TYR A 675 -1.22 -39.99 12.38
N THR A 676 -1.02 -40.34 13.66
CA THR A 676 -1.02 -39.42 14.80
C THR A 676 0.39 -39.19 15.38
N SER A 677 1.38 -40.02 14.96
CA SER A 677 2.74 -39.95 15.47
C SER A 677 3.79 -39.86 14.35
N ALA A 678 4.89 -39.20 14.66
CA ALA A 678 6.04 -39.13 13.74
C ALA A 678 6.70 -40.50 13.53
N ALA A 679 6.64 -41.42 14.51
CA ALA A 679 7.20 -42.77 14.39
C ALA A 679 6.43 -43.62 13.35
N ASP A 680 5.10 -43.52 13.31
CA ASP A 680 4.28 -44.21 12.30
C ASP A 680 4.55 -43.63 10.91
N VAL A 681 4.68 -42.28 10.81
CA VAL A 681 5.06 -41.63 9.56
C VAL A 681 6.45 -42.08 9.09
N GLN A 682 7.44 -42.18 9.99
CA GLN A 682 8.78 -42.65 9.65
C GLN A 682 8.72 -44.07 9.07
N SER A 683 7.95 -44.95 9.71
CA SER A 683 7.77 -46.33 9.26
C SER A 683 7.12 -46.39 7.85
N ALA A 684 6.09 -45.57 7.63
CA ALA A 684 5.43 -45.46 6.33
C ALA A 684 6.35 -44.86 5.25
N PHE A 685 7.11 -43.83 5.59
CA PHE A 685 8.09 -43.19 4.72
C PHE A 685 9.16 -44.21 4.29
N LYS A 686 9.73 -44.95 5.24
CA LYS A 686 10.71 -46.00 4.99
C LYS A 686 10.16 -47.09 4.08
N SER A 687 8.92 -47.52 4.33
CA SER A 687 8.23 -48.52 3.50
C SER A 687 8.04 -48.06 2.07
N ALA A 688 7.65 -46.80 1.87
CA ALA A 688 7.35 -46.22 0.57
C ALA A 688 8.59 -45.91 -0.26
N THR A 689 9.66 -45.40 0.36
CA THR A 689 10.83 -44.82 -0.30
C THR A 689 12.09 -45.66 -0.18
N SER A 690 12.12 -46.62 0.73
CA SER A 690 13.32 -47.36 1.18
C SER A 690 14.37 -46.48 1.88
N MET A 691 14.05 -45.24 2.21
CA MET A 691 14.88 -44.32 2.97
C MET A 691 14.46 -44.35 4.44
N ASP A 692 15.39 -44.11 5.34
CA ASP A 692 15.15 -44.13 6.80
C ASP A 692 15.46 -42.76 7.41
N PRO A 693 14.55 -41.76 7.28
CA PRO A 693 14.76 -40.45 7.83
C PRO A 693 14.62 -40.44 9.36
N ALA A 694 15.17 -39.43 10.00
CA ALA A 694 14.86 -39.12 11.40
C ALA A 694 13.61 -38.24 11.44
N CYS A 695 12.51 -38.79 11.98
CA CYS A 695 11.24 -38.06 12.06
C CYS A 695 10.92 -37.66 13.50
N LYS A 696 10.45 -36.41 13.70
CA LYS A 696 9.98 -35.90 14.98
C LYS A 696 8.61 -35.25 14.86
N ASP A 697 7.84 -35.26 15.95
CA ASP A 697 6.62 -34.46 16.10
C ASP A 697 7.02 -33.02 16.42
N ASP A 698 6.57 -32.07 15.62
CA ASP A 698 6.91 -30.64 15.73
C ASP A 698 5.66 -29.75 15.49
N GLY A 699 4.47 -30.31 15.72
CA GLY A 699 3.20 -29.63 15.49
C GLY A 699 2.59 -29.05 16.76
N GLY A 700 1.62 -28.13 16.56
CA GLY A 700 0.83 -27.54 17.62
C GLY A 700 -0.29 -28.44 18.12
N LYS A 701 -1.12 -27.89 19.04
CA LYS A 701 -2.28 -28.60 19.59
C LYS A 701 -3.41 -28.79 18.57
N GLU A 702 -3.57 -27.84 17.67
CA GLU A 702 -4.71 -27.81 16.75
C GLU A 702 -4.48 -28.62 15.48
N LEU A 703 -3.26 -28.61 14.96
CA LEU A 703 -2.81 -29.41 13.84
C LEU A 703 -1.42 -29.96 14.16
N GLY A 704 -1.28 -31.29 14.17
CA GLY A 704 -0.01 -31.94 14.34
C GLY A 704 0.84 -31.76 13.09
N ARG A 705 2.18 -31.72 13.27
CA ARG A 705 3.14 -31.69 12.18
C ARG A 705 4.27 -32.66 12.47
N PHE A 706 4.64 -33.45 11.49
CA PHE A 706 5.91 -34.16 11.51
C PHE A 706 6.97 -33.41 10.71
N VAL A 707 8.22 -33.56 11.12
CA VAL A 707 9.39 -33.11 10.39
C VAL A 707 10.34 -34.30 10.29
N CYS A 708 10.64 -34.70 9.07
CA CYS A 708 11.56 -35.80 8.75
C CYS A 708 12.80 -35.22 8.07
N THR A 709 13.98 -35.57 8.56
CA THR A 709 15.27 -35.13 8.01
C THR A 709 16.12 -36.33 7.60
N GLY A 710 16.91 -36.15 6.58
CA GLY A 710 17.83 -37.17 6.09
C GLY A 710 18.74 -36.61 5.01
N ARG A 711 19.53 -37.51 4.38
CA ARG A 711 20.41 -37.14 3.28
C ARG A 711 20.07 -37.98 2.04
N ILE A 712 20.06 -37.31 0.87
CA ILE A 712 19.77 -37.94 -0.39
C ILE A 712 20.93 -37.68 -1.37
N THR A 713 21.16 -38.61 -2.31
CA THR A 713 22.19 -38.50 -3.33
C THR A 713 21.53 -38.53 -4.71
N ALA A 714 21.89 -37.59 -5.55
CA ALA A 714 21.48 -37.49 -6.95
C ALA A 714 22.64 -37.84 -7.88
N ASN A 715 22.37 -38.53 -8.98
CA ASN A 715 23.28 -38.57 -10.09
C ASN A 715 23.27 -37.24 -10.82
N LEU A 716 24.45 -36.69 -11.16
CA LEU A 716 24.55 -35.37 -11.78
C LEU A 716 24.84 -35.52 -13.28
N SER A 717 24.01 -34.90 -14.09
CA SER A 717 24.18 -34.85 -15.55
C SER A 717 25.35 -33.96 -15.97
N ASN A 718 25.59 -32.87 -15.21
CA ASN A 718 26.75 -31.98 -15.39
C ASN A 718 27.02 -31.23 -14.07
N SER A 719 28.02 -31.66 -13.34
CA SER A 719 28.41 -31.07 -12.05
C SER A 719 29.07 -29.68 -12.15
N GLY A 720 29.51 -29.27 -13.33
CA GLY A 720 30.06 -27.94 -13.60
C GLY A 720 28.98 -26.87 -13.87
N ASP A 721 27.71 -27.26 -14.01
CA ASP A 721 26.59 -26.40 -14.29
C ASP A 721 25.62 -26.38 -13.07
N ALA A 722 25.60 -25.28 -12.34
CA ALA A 722 24.76 -25.14 -11.15
C ALA A 722 23.28 -25.36 -11.45
N SER A 723 22.78 -24.98 -12.63
CA SER A 723 21.40 -25.20 -13.03
C SER A 723 21.06 -26.67 -13.19
N LYS A 724 21.99 -27.44 -13.74
CA LYS A 724 21.81 -28.88 -13.88
C LYS A 724 21.90 -29.61 -12.55
N VAL A 725 22.86 -29.23 -11.70
CA VAL A 725 22.97 -29.76 -10.34
C VAL A 725 21.67 -29.56 -9.56
N PHE A 726 21.07 -28.35 -9.65
CA PHE A 726 19.80 -28.04 -9.00
C PHE A 726 18.65 -28.91 -9.54
N LYS A 727 18.54 -29.03 -10.87
CA LYS A 727 17.48 -29.83 -11.51
C LYS A 727 17.59 -31.31 -11.16
N ASP A 728 18.78 -31.87 -11.29
CA ASP A 728 19.02 -33.30 -11.00
C ASP A 728 18.67 -33.63 -9.53
N MET A 729 18.99 -32.73 -8.59
CA MET A 729 18.60 -32.89 -7.18
C MET A 729 17.11 -32.73 -6.98
N THR A 730 16.47 -31.72 -7.60
CA THR A 730 15.02 -31.52 -7.55
C THR A 730 14.27 -32.75 -8.05
N GLU A 731 14.59 -33.25 -9.23
CA GLU A 731 13.99 -34.46 -9.82
C GLU A 731 14.21 -35.68 -8.91
N THR A 732 15.38 -35.76 -8.28
CA THR A 732 15.70 -36.87 -7.36
C THR A 732 14.80 -36.82 -6.11
N VAL A 733 14.62 -35.65 -5.48
CA VAL A 733 13.75 -35.49 -4.32
C VAL A 733 12.30 -35.74 -4.70
N ASP A 734 11.84 -35.17 -5.81
CA ASP A 734 10.43 -35.30 -6.25
C ASP A 734 10.13 -36.76 -6.56
N TYR A 735 10.96 -37.46 -7.35
CA TYR A 735 10.71 -38.84 -7.72
C TYR A 735 10.89 -39.84 -6.56
N PHE A 736 12.03 -39.76 -5.84
CA PHE A 736 12.37 -40.81 -4.85
C PHE A 736 11.66 -40.59 -3.49
N ILE A 737 11.25 -39.35 -3.17
CA ILE A 737 10.57 -39.06 -1.92
C ILE A 737 9.09 -38.76 -2.19
N LEU A 738 8.77 -37.69 -2.92
CA LEU A 738 7.41 -37.19 -2.99
C LEU A 738 6.47 -38.11 -3.80
N ASP A 739 6.87 -38.55 -4.98
CA ASP A 739 6.03 -39.43 -5.81
C ASP A 739 5.85 -40.79 -5.19
N ARG A 740 6.91 -41.39 -4.67
CA ARG A 740 6.85 -42.72 -4.04
C ARG A 740 6.05 -42.72 -2.76
N SER A 741 6.09 -41.64 -1.97
CA SER A 741 5.37 -41.57 -0.70
C SER A 741 3.89 -41.20 -0.86
N LYS A 742 3.50 -40.54 -1.95
CA LYS A 742 2.14 -40.04 -2.19
C LYS A 742 1.05 -41.12 -2.04
N PRO A 743 1.21 -42.35 -2.56
CA PRO A 743 0.20 -43.41 -2.41
C PRO A 743 0.20 -44.09 -1.04
N ALA A 744 1.23 -43.93 -0.22
CA ALA A 744 1.42 -44.74 0.99
C ALA A 744 0.46 -44.36 2.13
N ALA A 745 0.24 -43.11 2.36
CA ALA A 745 -0.71 -42.58 3.34
C ALA A 745 -0.99 -41.10 3.04
N ASN A 746 -2.20 -40.66 3.38
CA ASN A 746 -2.64 -39.28 3.17
C ASN A 746 -1.82 -38.22 3.94
N ASN A 747 -1.24 -38.54 5.11
CA ASN A 747 -0.27 -37.68 5.76
C ASN A 747 0.95 -37.41 4.87
N LEU A 748 1.45 -38.42 4.14
CA LEU A 748 2.58 -38.27 3.23
C LEU A 748 2.17 -37.61 1.92
N ALA A 749 0.91 -37.72 1.50
CA ALA A 749 0.40 -37.05 0.31
C ALA A 749 0.43 -35.53 0.45
N ASP A 750 0.25 -35.00 1.68
CA ASP A 750 0.30 -33.56 1.97
C ASP A 750 1.70 -33.11 2.49
N MET A 751 2.70 -33.99 2.38
CA MET A 751 4.08 -33.68 2.75
C MET A 751 4.76 -32.84 1.69
N ASN A 752 5.54 -31.85 2.11
CA ASN A 752 6.39 -31.03 1.26
C ASN A 752 7.85 -31.19 1.68
N CYS A 753 8.76 -31.25 0.72
CA CYS A 753 10.18 -31.46 0.96
C CYS A 753 11.04 -30.35 0.38
N SER A 754 11.97 -29.86 1.17
CA SER A 754 13.06 -28.99 0.74
C SER A 754 14.40 -29.70 0.84
N PHE A 755 15.42 -29.15 0.21
CA PHE A 755 16.81 -29.57 0.38
C PHE A 755 17.72 -28.36 0.46
N GLY A 756 18.86 -28.53 1.12
CA GLY A 756 19.88 -27.53 1.25
C GLY A 756 20.87 -27.51 0.08
N LYS A 757 22.04 -26.94 0.34
CA LYS A 757 23.16 -26.94 -0.63
C LYS A 757 23.50 -28.36 -1.07
N VAL A 758 23.70 -28.54 -2.39
CA VAL A 758 24.19 -29.82 -2.95
C VAL A 758 25.71 -29.86 -2.86
N ASP A 759 26.23 -30.86 -2.16
CA ASP A 759 27.66 -31.15 -2.06
C ASP A 759 28.04 -32.08 -3.23
N VAL A 760 28.67 -31.51 -4.24
CA VAL A 760 29.14 -32.29 -5.43
C VAL A 760 30.32 -33.15 -5.03
N TRP A 761 30.27 -34.42 -5.36
CA TRP A 761 31.35 -35.35 -5.09
C TRP A 761 32.57 -35.07 -5.96
N SER A 762 33.77 -35.48 -5.49
CA SER A 762 35.02 -35.28 -6.22
C SER A 762 35.04 -35.92 -7.62
N SER A 763 34.25 -36.98 -7.82
CA SER A 763 34.06 -37.61 -9.13
C SER A 763 33.28 -36.76 -10.13
N GLY A 764 32.52 -35.77 -9.65
CA GLY A 764 31.59 -35.00 -10.46
C GLY A 764 30.35 -35.75 -10.95
N GLN A 765 30.21 -37.03 -10.66
CA GLN A 765 29.12 -37.88 -11.16
C GLN A 765 27.88 -37.88 -10.25
N ALA A 766 28.04 -37.46 -9.00
CA ALA A 766 26.99 -37.44 -8.02
C ALA A 766 27.11 -36.22 -7.09
N GLY A 767 26.03 -35.90 -6.42
CA GLY A 767 25.97 -34.89 -5.37
C GLY A 767 24.99 -35.30 -4.28
N SER A 768 25.23 -34.89 -3.04
CA SER A 768 24.35 -35.18 -1.92
C SER A 768 23.85 -33.91 -1.30
N ALA A 769 22.60 -33.92 -0.77
CA ALA A 769 22.03 -32.84 -0.03
C ALA A 769 21.26 -33.35 1.20
N ASP A 770 21.25 -32.57 2.25
CA ASP A 770 20.37 -32.79 3.37
C ASP A 770 18.96 -32.31 3.00
N TYR A 771 17.94 -33.14 3.26
CA TYR A 771 16.56 -32.81 3.00
C TYR A 771 15.76 -32.65 4.29
N VAL A 772 14.72 -31.82 4.21
CA VAL A 772 13.72 -31.64 5.26
C VAL A 772 12.35 -31.82 4.62
N CYS A 773 11.60 -32.81 5.11
CA CYS A 773 10.22 -33.06 4.69
C CYS A 773 9.29 -32.80 5.86
N GLU A 774 8.26 -31.98 5.66
CA GLU A 774 7.25 -31.69 6.68
C GLU A 774 5.83 -31.94 6.15
N GLY A 775 4.97 -32.47 7.02
CA GLY A 775 3.58 -32.77 6.69
C GLY A 775 2.71 -32.89 7.94
N PRO A 776 1.39 -33.08 7.77
CA PRO A 776 0.45 -33.05 8.89
C PRO A 776 0.44 -34.36 9.69
N LEU A 777 0.15 -34.23 10.98
CA LEU A 777 -0.24 -35.32 11.88
C LEU A 777 -1.67 -35.08 12.39
N ARG A 778 -2.45 -36.13 12.51
CA ARG A 778 -3.81 -36.05 13.08
C ARG A 778 -3.73 -35.71 14.57
N ARG A 779 -4.56 -34.75 15.02
CA ARG A 779 -4.80 -34.38 16.42
C ARG A 779 -6.27 -34.57 16.79
#